data_393d4259d109ebe2ca31ac172d9db97e
#
_entry.id   393d4259d109ebe2ca31ac172d9db97e
#
_cell.length_a   1.000
_cell.length_b   1.000
_cell.length_c   1.000
_cell.angle_alpha   90.00
_cell.angle_beta   90.00
_cell.angle_gamma   90.00
#
_symmetry.space_group_name_H-M   'P 1'
#
loop_
_entity.id
_entity.type
_entity.pdbx_description
1 polymer ?
#
loop_
_entity_poly.entity_id
_entity_poly.type
_entity_poly.pdbx_seq_one_letter_code
_entity_poly.pdbx_strand_id
1 'polypeptide(L)'
;MARMLARVVLLFCALLPSVASGQYYDWGRSPQGMRWMQAKLPSGKVVFPDYYSDNAARVARYLDTIRPSISYGFEYAPLKMPVVLHTENFVANGMAMWAPKRIELEMIPDAQPFAEPWLKHLVTHEYRHAVQYGNLYRRFMKGLGYVLGQQAGFVSSVLVPVWFLEGDAVMAETQMSSFGRALQPSFTVEYRAYLTEGKQRFPLDKWFCGSYRNYIPDHYQFGYQLVAWSRERYGDDMWSRVADYGARRPYTILTTKWALRKYYRTSVNRIARSTLDDLTRFWRSQPVEPNSASILPTPLTSYTVYKSPMRLDGSTLLALKKDMDRPNRLVAVDLATGRERRIAWTGSVNTPPVLGDSVIYWSEYRSSTLWEQRVFSVACRYDLRTGRRKTLRKRGNALYPTPLPGGRLVTVGYDYTGQYLLDRGDGRRFPFPRTMSVHGLAYDSLTRTLAFIGLDDEGMSIGAIDPESGAIRTLLKPSYVSIYNLRAGAGLLSFNSIQSGKDEIHLYDLRAGRQYRLSRSRYGSLSPSAPEADSLYYFTTYTLDGYRLSTQRATADSLVEVEYSELPVDRVNPPRRKWDVMNIDTVDVSFEFAEGTPVKRFRKGTHLFNVHSWAPWDFDPVKVTSETRFNVGVGATVMSQDLLSSTTAYLAYGYVGGGTSQLRGALNYYGLAPKFELGFNYGGGWQSLYGFLSEEQVPRRKKYFDLSLKVSLPMTLSSGYHTRTLTPYAELRHINALIWENDRSETGYQRLVAGLLFSDNVRMATRDFLPRWGYALRFSTVSAPFRGGFGRILSLYGRVYLPGLMPHHSLMLRGNLQRQTASDYMFYYKELYPRGAGYDYVASRYASVTADYQFPVWCPDGGINSIVYFTRIRMNLYFDCARYQEKRATMAGPYYPMRSVNSYGGEILFDMHPLRIPAKEATLGVYVYKPGDRSGVVTGIHFSLPL
;
A
#
# COMPACT_ATOMS: atom_id res chain seq x y z
N MET A 1 -29.92 -28.21 6.27
CA MET A 1 -29.03 -27.78 7.35
C MET A 1 -27.59 -28.20 7.09
N ALA A 2 -27.24 -29.46 6.86
CA ALA A 2 -25.88 -29.93 6.63
C ALA A 2 -25.17 -29.24 5.41
N ARG A 3 -25.84 -29.15 4.25
CA ARG A 3 -25.30 -28.42 3.06
C ARG A 3 -25.10 -26.91 3.31
N MET A 4 -25.91 -26.32 4.17
CA MET A 4 -25.76 -24.91 4.56
C MET A 4 -24.55 -24.75 5.50
N LEU A 5 -24.41 -25.64 6.48
CA LEU A 5 -23.28 -25.68 7.40
C LEU A 5 -21.96 -25.92 6.65
N ALA A 6 -21.93 -26.86 5.71
CA ALA A 6 -20.77 -27.12 4.86
C ALA A 6 -20.37 -25.91 4.00
N ARG A 7 -21.34 -25.16 3.47
CA ARG A 7 -21.05 -23.93 2.71
C ARG A 7 -20.55 -22.79 3.61
N VAL A 8 -21.09 -22.69 4.83
CA VAL A 8 -20.60 -21.74 5.84
C VAL A 8 -19.17 -22.10 6.23
N VAL A 9 -18.90 -23.36 6.51
CA VAL A 9 -17.55 -23.87 6.83
C VAL A 9 -16.59 -23.65 5.67
N LEU A 10 -16.97 -23.96 4.43
CA LEU A 10 -16.15 -23.69 3.24
C LEU A 10 -15.87 -22.19 3.03
N LEU A 11 -16.88 -21.34 3.23
CA LEU A 11 -16.71 -19.88 3.18
C LEU A 11 -15.74 -19.43 4.27
N PHE A 12 -15.88 -19.94 5.48
CA PHE A 12 -14.98 -19.66 6.59
C PHE A 12 -13.56 -20.15 6.32
N CYS A 13 -13.38 -21.37 5.86
CA CYS A 13 -12.06 -21.92 5.54
C CYS A 13 -11.37 -21.16 4.39
N ALA A 14 -12.13 -20.65 3.43
CA ALA A 14 -11.60 -19.84 2.32
C ALA A 14 -11.27 -18.39 2.72
N LEU A 15 -11.93 -17.86 3.75
CA LEU A 15 -11.77 -16.46 4.20
C LEU A 15 -10.85 -16.34 5.41
N LEU A 16 -10.63 -17.40 6.18
CA LEU A 16 -9.76 -17.39 7.36
C LEU A 16 -8.34 -16.88 7.10
N PRO A 17 -7.66 -17.24 6.02
CA PRO A 17 -6.34 -16.71 5.71
C PRO A 17 -6.35 -15.19 5.48
N SER A 18 -7.35 -14.66 4.80
CA SER A 18 -7.47 -13.22 4.52
C SER A 18 -7.88 -12.41 5.75
N VAL A 19 -8.48 -13.03 6.76
CA VAL A 19 -8.94 -12.40 7.99
C VAL A 19 -7.80 -12.05 8.93
N ALA A 20 -6.76 -12.89 8.98
CA ALA A 20 -5.68 -12.74 9.95
C ALA A 20 -4.63 -11.69 9.56
N SER A 21 -4.47 -11.38 8.28
CA SER A 21 -3.30 -10.67 7.76
C SER A 21 -3.51 -9.21 7.41
N GLY A 22 -4.72 -8.76 7.18
CA GLY A 22 -4.99 -7.42 6.67
C GLY A 22 -4.91 -6.30 7.71
N GLN A 23 -4.68 -6.59 8.99
CA GLN A 23 -4.89 -5.64 10.08
C GLN A 23 -3.74 -5.52 11.08
N TYR A 24 -2.66 -6.27 10.88
CA TYR A 24 -1.51 -6.24 11.75
C TYR A 24 -0.31 -5.63 11.02
N TYR A 25 0.42 -4.76 11.71
CA TYR A 25 1.70 -4.24 11.25
C TYR A 25 2.82 -5.17 11.69
N ASP A 26 3.88 -5.26 10.90
CA ASP A 26 5.03 -6.13 11.20
C ASP A 26 5.88 -5.58 12.34
N TRP A 27 5.94 -4.25 12.49
CA TRP A 27 6.58 -3.58 13.62
C TRP A 27 5.95 -2.21 13.90
N GLY A 28 6.48 -1.51 14.91
CA GLY A 28 5.83 -0.35 15.50
C GLY A 28 5.59 0.83 14.57
N ARG A 29 4.46 1.49 14.79
CA ARG A 29 4.02 2.67 14.08
C ARG A 29 4.55 3.96 14.71
N SER A 30 4.44 4.10 16.03
CA SER A 30 4.81 5.32 16.73
C SER A 30 5.51 5.06 18.05
N PRO A 31 6.44 5.98 18.48
CA PRO A 31 7.18 5.82 19.72
C PRO A 31 6.28 5.76 20.95
N GLN A 32 6.68 4.96 21.95
CA GLN A 32 5.96 4.88 23.20
C GLN A 32 5.91 6.22 23.95
N GLY A 33 6.94 7.05 23.80
CA GLY A 33 7.01 8.37 24.45
C GLY A 33 5.98 9.38 23.95
N MET A 34 5.32 9.13 22.82
CA MET A 34 4.25 9.97 22.31
C MET A 34 3.05 9.95 23.25
N ARG A 35 2.59 11.14 23.64
CA ARG A 35 1.41 11.32 24.50
C ARG A 35 0.17 11.38 23.64
N TRP A 36 -0.89 10.68 24.06
CA TRP A 36 -2.14 10.59 23.34
C TRP A 36 -3.28 11.12 24.20
N MET A 37 -4.20 11.81 23.56
CA MET A 37 -5.45 12.33 24.12
C MET A 37 -6.64 11.63 23.47
N GLN A 38 -7.80 11.72 24.08
CA GLN A 38 -9.07 11.26 23.50
C GLN A 38 -10.20 12.22 23.83
N ALA A 39 -11.03 12.47 22.83
CA ALA A 39 -12.29 13.19 22.97
C ALA A 39 -13.46 12.22 22.78
N LYS A 40 -14.48 12.28 23.64
CA LYS A 40 -15.70 11.46 23.50
C LYS A 40 -16.77 12.27 22.78
N LEU A 41 -17.30 11.72 21.69
CA LEU A 41 -18.27 12.36 20.81
C LEU A 41 -19.56 11.55 20.72
N PRO A 42 -20.69 12.15 20.29
CA PRO A 42 -21.89 11.43 19.87
C PRO A 42 -21.62 10.40 18.76
N SER A 43 -20.73 10.73 17.82
CA SER A 43 -20.29 9.86 16.71
C SER A 43 -19.38 8.70 17.16
N GLY A 44 -18.73 8.81 18.32
CA GLY A 44 -17.78 7.80 18.82
C GLY A 44 -16.71 8.43 19.72
N LYS A 45 -15.45 8.14 19.48
CA LYS A 45 -14.32 8.84 20.13
C LYS A 45 -13.23 9.14 19.12
N VAL A 46 -12.56 10.25 19.28
CA VAL A 46 -11.35 10.61 18.54
C VAL A 46 -10.14 10.46 19.46
N VAL A 47 -9.08 9.77 18.98
CA VAL A 47 -7.81 9.56 19.69
C VAL A 47 -6.72 10.23 18.87
N PHE A 48 -5.90 11.07 19.48
CA PHE A 48 -4.96 11.96 18.82
C PHE A 48 -3.73 12.26 19.67
N PRO A 49 -2.57 12.63 19.07
CA PRO A 49 -1.41 13.15 19.80
C PRO A 49 -1.74 14.45 20.52
N ASP A 50 -1.20 14.66 21.73
CA ASP A 50 -1.48 15.83 22.56
C ASP A 50 -1.21 17.17 21.86
N TYR A 51 -0.15 17.24 21.05
CA TYR A 51 0.22 18.43 20.26
C TYR A 51 -0.71 18.70 19.07
N TYR A 52 -1.65 17.80 18.75
CA TYR A 52 -2.57 17.90 17.60
C TYR A 52 -4.01 18.25 18.01
N SER A 53 -4.20 18.77 19.23
CA SER A 53 -5.52 18.99 19.83
C SER A 53 -6.44 19.85 18.99
N ASP A 54 -5.92 20.94 18.44
CA ASP A 54 -6.69 21.92 17.67
C ASP A 54 -7.25 21.32 16.36
N ASN A 55 -6.42 20.62 15.61
CA ASN A 55 -6.89 19.92 14.41
C ASN A 55 -7.78 18.71 14.76
N ALA A 56 -7.55 18.07 15.91
CA ALA A 56 -8.45 17.01 16.38
C ALA A 56 -9.84 17.56 16.71
N ALA A 57 -9.95 18.80 17.21
CA ALA A 57 -11.22 19.47 17.43
C ALA A 57 -11.96 19.71 16.10
N ARG A 58 -11.26 20.12 15.05
CA ARG A 58 -11.83 20.28 13.70
C ARG A 58 -12.40 18.93 13.18
N VAL A 59 -11.64 17.83 13.30
CA VAL A 59 -12.13 16.50 12.91
C VAL A 59 -13.34 16.08 13.72
N ALA A 60 -13.32 16.33 15.04
CA ALA A 60 -14.41 15.97 15.94
C ALA A 60 -15.72 16.69 15.59
N ARG A 61 -15.66 18.00 15.41
CA ARG A 61 -16.81 18.81 14.99
C ARG A 61 -17.33 18.37 13.63
N TYR A 62 -16.44 18.17 12.67
CA TYR A 62 -16.81 17.73 11.32
C TYR A 62 -17.55 16.39 11.31
N LEU A 63 -17.04 15.39 12.05
CA LEU A 63 -17.70 14.08 12.18
C LEU A 63 -19.11 14.16 12.71
N ASP A 64 -19.34 14.95 13.77
CA ASP A 64 -20.65 15.10 14.36
C ASP A 64 -21.61 15.89 13.44
N THR A 65 -21.09 16.89 12.72
CA THR A 65 -21.89 17.71 11.79
C THR A 65 -22.36 16.91 10.58
N ILE A 66 -21.50 16.11 9.96
CA ILE A 66 -21.87 15.35 8.74
C ILE A 66 -22.67 14.09 9.04
N ARG A 67 -22.70 13.64 10.30
CA ARG A 67 -23.33 12.37 10.70
C ARG A 67 -24.77 12.18 10.22
N PRO A 68 -25.68 13.15 10.26
CA PRO A 68 -27.04 12.99 9.76
C PRO A 68 -27.10 12.70 8.26
N SER A 69 -26.27 13.39 7.48
CA SER A 69 -26.33 13.37 6.02
C SER A 69 -25.51 12.23 5.38
N ILE A 70 -24.41 11.79 6.05
CA ILE A 70 -23.51 10.78 5.49
C ILE A 70 -24.17 9.42 5.23
N SER A 71 -25.32 9.14 5.85
CA SER A 71 -26.06 7.88 5.70
C SER A 71 -27.00 7.85 4.51
N TYR A 72 -27.07 8.92 3.70
CA TYR A 72 -27.97 8.98 2.54
C TYR A 72 -27.88 7.72 1.67
N GLY A 73 -29.06 7.19 1.32
CA GLY A 73 -29.18 5.96 0.53
C GLY A 73 -28.92 4.66 1.30
N PHE A 74 -28.74 4.73 2.64
CA PHE A 74 -28.67 3.58 3.52
C PHE A 74 -29.70 3.67 4.65
N GLU A 75 -30.16 2.52 5.13
CA GLU A 75 -31.19 2.43 6.17
C GLU A 75 -30.64 2.77 7.56
N TYR A 76 -29.36 2.48 7.83
CA TYR A 76 -28.80 2.57 9.17
C TYR A 76 -27.67 3.60 9.25
N ALA A 77 -27.60 4.25 10.40
CA ALA A 77 -26.57 5.21 10.77
C ALA A 77 -25.15 4.58 10.81
N PRO A 78 -24.09 5.42 10.76
CA PRO A 78 -22.72 4.95 10.85
C PRO A 78 -22.48 4.09 12.10
N LEU A 79 -21.72 3.01 11.93
CA LEU A 79 -21.25 2.22 13.06
C LEU A 79 -20.34 3.09 13.95
N LYS A 80 -20.58 3.10 15.26
CA LYS A 80 -19.71 3.81 16.20
C LYS A 80 -18.34 3.15 16.22
N MET A 81 -17.33 3.87 15.73
CA MET A 81 -15.93 3.44 15.66
C MET A 81 -15.03 4.50 16.28
N PRO A 82 -13.97 4.10 17.00
CA PRO A 82 -12.91 5.04 17.36
C PRO A 82 -12.23 5.58 16.10
N VAL A 83 -11.96 6.87 16.06
CA VAL A 83 -11.15 7.52 15.01
C VAL A 83 -9.78 7.84 15.60
N VAL A 84 -8.73 7.35 14.98
CA VAL A 84 -7.34 7.56 15.41
C VAL A 84 -6.63 8.47 14.41
N LEU A 85 -6.12 9.59 14.87
CA LEU A 85 -5.43 10.57 14.05
C LEU A 85 -3.91 10.34 14.13
N HIS A 86 -3.30 10.13 13.00
CA HIS A 86 -1.86 9.95 12.87
C HIS A 86 -1.24 11.14 12.15
N THR A 87 -0.16 11.66 12.66
CA THR A 87 0.51 12.86 12.15
C THR A 87 1.94 12.59 11.72
N GLU A 88 2.47 11.40 11.99
CA GLU A 88 3.87 11.07 11.77
C GLU A 88 4.16 10.54 10.36
N ASN A 89 3.15 10.15 9.63
CA ASN A 89 3.27 9.65 8.27
C ASN A 89 3.05 10.79 7.27
N PHE A 90 3.95 10.93 6.31
CA PHE A 90 3.86 11.93 5.24
C PHE A 90 3.21 11.39 3.96
N VAL A 91 2.48 10.29 4.05
CA VAL A 91 1.65 9.75 2.97
C VAL A 91 0.19 9.88 3.36
N ALA A 92 -0.54 10.67 2.58
CA ALA A 92 -1.97 10.85 2.76
C ALA A 92 -2.70 9.50 2.61
N ASN A 93 -3.47 9.11 3.61
CA ASN A 93 -4.24 7.87 3.61
C ASN A 93 -5.31 7.89 4.69
N GLY A 94 -6.35 7.09 4.49
CA GLY A 94 -7.34 6.73 5.48
C GLY A 94 -7.64 5.24 5.43
N MET A 95 -8.18 4.69 6.50
CA MET A 95 -8.55 3.29 6.54
C MET A 95 -9.61 3.02 7.60
N ALA A 96 -10.73 2.44 7.21
CA ALA A 96 -11.71 1.90 8.12
C ALA A 96 -11.46 0.40 8.33
N MET A 97 -11.19 -0.01 9.58
CA MET A 97 -10.78 -1.37 9.95
C MET A 97 -11.83 -2.06 10.81
N TRP A 98 -11.93 -3.39 10.66
CA TRP A 98 -12.92 -4.19 11.39
C TRP A 98 -12.43 -4.77 12.72
N ALA A 99 -11.20 -5.21 12.81
CA ALA A 99 -10.75 -5.95 14.00
C ALA A 99 -9.31 -5.54 14.39
N PRO A 100 -9.14 -4.70 15.39
CA PRO A 100 -10.18 -4.00 16.15
C PRO A 100 -10.84 -2.89 15.32
N LYS A 101 -12.14 -2.68 15.55
CA LYS A 101 -12.91 -1.63 14.85
C LYS A 101 -12.32 -0.26 15.13
N ARG A 102 -11.90 0.44 14.08
CA ARG A 102 -11.42 1.82 14.13
C ARG A 102 -11.37 2.43 12.73
N ILE A 103 -11.32 3.74 12.69
CA ILE A 103 -10.91 4.52 11.51
C ILE A 103 -9.55 5.11 11.83
N GLU A 104 -8.58 4.91 10.97
CA GLU A 104 -7.26 5.55 11.04
C GLU A 104 -7.16 6.60 9.95
N LEU A 105 -6.73 7.81 10.32
CA LEU A 105 -6.57 8.94 9.41
C LEU A 105 -5.14 9.44 9.47
N GLU A 106 -4.47 9.48 8.33
CA GLU A 106 -3.18 10.14 8.17
C GLU A 106 -3.43 11.62 7.90
N MET A 107 -3.14 12.46 8.88
CA MET A 107 -3.52 13.87 8.89
C MET A 107 -2.54 14.76 8.10
N ILE A 108 -2.20 14.34 6.91
CA ILE A 108 -1.40 15.07 5.92
C ILE A 108 -2.19 15.22 4.63
N PRO A 109 -2.27 16.43 4.03
CA PRO A 109 -2.89 16.60 2.73
C PRO A 109 -2.17 15.82 1.62
N ASP A 110 -2.92 15.40 0.61
CA ASP A 110 -2.35 14.76 -0.58
C ASP A 110 -1.38 15.73 -1.28
N ALA A 111 -0.36 15.17 -1.90
CA ALA A 111 0.60 15.92 -2.70
C ALA A 111 -0.03 16.51 -3.98
N GLN A 112 -1.13 15.96 -4.47
CA GLN A 112 -1.94 16.46 -5.58
C GLN A 112 -3.40 16.57 -5.13
N PRO A 113 -3.75 17.64 -4.38
CA PRO A 113 -5.08 17.82 -3.84
C PRO A 113 -6.08 18.24 -4.93
N PHE A 114 -7.34 18.07 -4.60
CA PHE A 114 -8.45 18.75 -5.26
C PHE A 114 -8.65 20.13 -4.62
N ALA A 115 -9.53 20.94 -5.19
CA ALA A 115 -9.92 22.21 -4.58
C ALA A 115 -10.83 22.03 -3.35
N GLU A 116 -10.66 20.97 -2.60
CA GLU A 116 -11.38 20.62 -1.38
C GLU A 116 -10.39 20.33 -0.26
N PRO A 117 -10.54 20.92 0.94
CA PRO A 117 -9.66 20.67 2.06
C PRO A 117 -9.57 19.18 2.40
N TRP A 118 -8.35 18.68 2.52
CA TRP A 118 -8.05 17.28 2.76
C TRP A 118 -8.84 16.65 3.93
N LEU A 119 -9.01 17.41 5.01
CA LEU A 119 -9.74 16.97 6.18
C LEU A 119 -11.19 16.60 5.82
N LYS A 120 -11.90 17.49 5.11
CA LYS A 120 -13.31 17.28 4.72
C LYS A 120 -13.43 16.06 3.80
N HIS A 121 -12.59 16.01 2.79
CA HIS A 121 -12.53 14.90 1.83
C HIS A 121 -12.27 13.55 2.52
N LEU A 122 -11.18 13.44 3.28
CA LEU A 122 -10.75 12.18 3.90
C LEU A 122 -11.76 11.68 4.93
N VAL A 123 -12.23 12.56 5.82
CA VAL A 123 -13.18 12.18 6.87
C VAL A 123 -14.50 11.74 6.26
N THR A 124 -15.00 12.41 5.23
CA THR A 124 -16.24 12.02 4.54
C THR A 124 -16.10 10.63 3.93
N HIS A 125 -15.00 10.36 3.22
CA HIS A 125 -14.72 9.06 2.61
C HIS A 125 -14.70 7.94 3.65
N GLU A 126 -13.86 8.05 4.68
CA GLU A 126 -13.69 7.01 5.70
C GLU A 126 -14.94 6.82 6.59
N TYR A 127 -15.66 7.92 6.86
CA TYR A 127 -16.88 7.82 7.65
C TYR A 127 -18.03 7.19 6.86
N ARG A 128 -18.01 7.29 5.52
CA ARG A 128 -18.91 6.52 4.65
C ARG A 128 -18.72 5.02 4.79
N HIS A 129 -17.49 4.54 4.97
CA HIS A 129 -17.24 3.13 5.28
C HIS A 129 -17.87 2.70 6.62
N ALA A 130 -17.92 3.57 7.63
CA ALA A 130 -18.62 3.28 8.86
C ALA A 130 -20.14 3.10 8.64
N VAL A 131 -20.75 3.82 7.68
CA VAL A 131 -22.15 3.61 7.27
C VAL A 131 -22.32 2.24 6.61
N GLN A 132 -21.49 1.93 5.63
CA GLN A 132 -21.51 0.65 4.93
C GLN A 132 -21.37 -0.52 5.92
N TYR A 133 -20.44 -0.40 6.85
CA TYR A 133 -20.24 -1.40 7.90
C TYR A 133 -21.43 -1.50 8.85
N GLY A 134 -22.08 -0.39 9.21
CA GLY A 134 -23.30 -0.38 10.00
C GLY A 134 -24.44 -1.14 9.32
N ASN A 135 -24.50 -1.13 7.99
CA ASN A 135 -25.51 -1.82 7.20
C ASN A 135 -25.17 -3.30 6.93
N LEU A 136 -23.89 -3.65 6.78
CA LEU A 136 -23.43 -5.02 6.56
C LEU A 136 -23.39 -5.85 7.85
N TYR A 137 -23.08 -5.23 9.00
CA TYR A 137 -22.98 -5.91 10.29
C TYR A 137 -24.33 -5.94 11.03
N ARG A 138 -25.31 -6.60 10.39
CA ARG A 138 -26.69 -6.74 10.87
C ARG A 138 -27.17 -8.18 10.77
N ARG A 139 -28.32 -8.46 11.35
CA ARG A 139 -29.03 -9.72 11.19
C ARG A 139 -28.13 -10.93 11.52
N PHE A 140 -27.99 -11.87 10.58
CA PHE A 140 -27.15 -13.06 10.73
C PHE A 140 -25.69 -12.71 11.04
N MET A 141 -25.15 -11.68 10.37
CA MET A 141 -23.76 -11.24 10.59
C MET A 141 -23.55 -10.70 12.00
N LYS A 142 -24.54 -10.01 12.58
CA LYS A 142 -24.48 -9.61 14.00
C LYS A 142 -24.49 -10.83 14.93
N GLY A 143 -25.34 -11.83 14.66
CA GLY A 143 -25.34 -13.12 15.37
C GLY A 143 -23.97 -13.82 15.29
N LEU A 144 -23.36 -13.83 14.12
CA LEU A 144 -22.02 -14.38 13.91
C LEU A 144 -20.96 -13.63 14.73
N GLY A 145 -21.15 -12.34 14.98
CA GLY A 145 -20.29 -11.54 15.83
C GLY A 145 -20.24 -11.99 17.28
N TYR A 146 -21.29 -12.63 17.80
CA TYR A 146 -21.24 -13.24 19.13
C TYR A 146 -20.39 -14.51 19.17
N VAL A 147 -20.14 -15.16 18.00
CA VAL A 147 -19.36 -16.38 17.88
C VAL A 147 -17.90 -16.08 17.50
N LEU A 148 -17.65 -15.00 16.73
CA LEU A 148 -16.34 -14.68 16.16
C LEU A 148 -15.79 -13.33 16.62
N GLY A 149 -16.53 -12.61 17.44
CA GLY A 149 -16.17 -11.24 17.78
C GLY A 149 -16.16 -10.33 16.56
N GLN A 150 -15.24 -9.38 16.53
CA GLN A 150 -15.14 -8.39 15.45
C GLN A 150 -14.67 -9.00 14.11
N GLN A 151 -14.09 -10.19 14.08
CA GLN A 151 -13.75 -10.88 12.84
C GLN A 151 -14.97 -11.16 11.94
N ALA A 152 -16.15 -11.33 12.51
CA ALA A 152 -17.39 -11.43 11.75
C ALA A 152 -17.62 -10.21 10.85
N GLY A 153 -17.18 -9.03 11.28
CA GLY A 153 -17.27 -7.82 10.49
C GLY A 153 -16.43 -7.87 9.22
N PHE A 154 -15.23 -8.44 9.28
CA PHE A 154 -14.42 -8.64 8.08
C PHE A 154 -15.13 -9.56 7.07
N VAL A 155 -15.73 -10.66 7.53
CA VAL A 155 -16.55 -11.52 6.66
C VAL A 155 -17.65 -10.72 5.99
N SER A 156 -18.29 -9.77 6.72
CA SER A 156 -19.36 -8.95 6.14
C SER A 156 -18.88 -8.04 5.01
N SER A 157 -17.65 -7.53 5.08
CA SER A 157 -17.08 -6.67 4.02
C SER A 157 -16.82 -7.41 2.70
N VAL A 158 -16.65 -8.74 2.75
CA VAL A 158 -16.48 -9.59 1.55
C VAL A 158 -17.81 -9.96 0.88
N LEU A 159 -18.94 -9.71 1.56
CA LEU A 159 -20.27 -9.99 1.02
C LEU A 159 -20.70 -9.04 -0.10
N VAL A 160 -20.04 -7.89 -0.19
CA VAL A 160 -20.20 -6.92 -1.28
C VAL A 160 -18.87 -6.70 -1.96
N PRO A 161 -18.84 -6.34 -3.26
CA PRO A 161 -17.57 -6.10 -3.95
C PRO A 161 -16.82 -4.89 -3.39
N VAL A 162 -15.48 -4.96 -3.35
CA VAL A 162 -14.62 -3.84 -2.91
C VAL A 162 -14.87 -2.61 -3.77
N TRP A 163 -15.04 -2.77 -5.10
CA TRP A 163 -15.34 -1.64 -5.99
C TRP A 163 -16.64 -0.90 -5.64
N PHE A 164 -17.60 -1.60 -5.01
CA PHE A 164 -18.81 -0.94 -4.52
C PHE A 164 -18.51 -0.13 -3.26
N LEU A 165 -17.76 -0.69 -2.30
CA LEU A 165 -17.43 0.03 -1.06
C LEU A 165 -16.70 1.33 -1.38
N GLU A 166 -15.67 1.26 -2.22
CA GLU A 166 -14.88 2.43 -2.61
C GLU A 166 -15.64 3.38 -3.53
N GLY A 167 -16.37 2.85 -4.50
CA GLY A 167 -17.17 3.67 -5.42
C GLY A 167 -18.30 4.42 -4.73
N ASP A 168 -18.92 3.85 -3.70
CA ASP A 168 -19.94 4.52 -2.90
C ASP A 168 -19.34 5.59 -1.98
N ALA A 169 -18.13 5.36 -1.45
CA ALA A 169 -17.42 6.38 -0.68
C ALA A 169 -17.01 7.58 -1.57
N VAL A 170 -16.47 7.31 -2.77
CA VAL A 170 -16.20 8.37 -3.77
C VAL A 170 -17.49 9.10 -4.18
N MET A 171 -18.62 8.38 -4.26
CA MET A 171 -19.91 9.02 -4.55
C MET A 171 -20.35 9.93 -3.42
N ALA A 172 -20.20 9.53 -2.16
CA ALA A 172 -20.56 10.35 -1.01
C ALA A 172 -19.75 11.65 -0.94
N GLU A 173 -18.41 11.58 -1.06
CA GLU A 173 -17.56 12.78 -1.07
C GLU A 173 -17.91 13.72 -2.24
N THR A 174 -18.27 13.16 -3.40
CA THR A 174 -18.62 13.94 -4.61
C THR A 174 -20.01 14.56 -4.51
N GLN A 175 -20.96 13.86 -3.92
CA GLN A 175 -22.33 14.34 -3.80
C GLN A 175 -22.52 15.36 -2.68
N MET A 176 -21.76 15.23 -1.61
CA MET A 176 -21.81 16.14 -0.46
C MET A 176 -20.94 17.38 -0.65
N SER A 177 -20.08 17.44 -1.66
CA SER A 177 -19.24 18.60 -1.97
C SER A 177 -19.47 19.13 -3.38
N SER A 178 -18.94 20.34 -3.66
CA SER A 178 -18.91 20.90 -5.00
C SER A 178 -17.71 20.39 -5.84
N PHE A 179 -16.76 19.69 -5.23
CA PHE A 179 -15.44 19.40 -5.83
C PHE A 179 -14.96 17.97 -5.69
N GLY A 180 -15.72 17.07 -5.15
CA GLY A 180 -15.29 15.70 -4.90
C GLY A 180 -14.53 15.04 -6.05
N ARG A 181 -13.76 14.04 -5.75
CA ARG A 181 -12.79 13.36 -6.64
C ARG A 181 -13.34 13.01 -8.01
N ALA A 182 -14.59 12.59 -8.08
CA ALA A 182 -15.22 12.20 -9.35
C ALA A 182 -15.53 13.38 -10.29
N LEU A 183 -15.45 14.61 -9.80
CA LEU A 183 -15.59 15.82 -10.64
C LEU A 183 -14.28 16.23 -11.30
N GLN A 184 -13.15 15.65 -10.88
CA GLN A 184 -11.85 15.92 -11.48
C GLN A 184 -11.74 15.27 -12.87
N PRO A 185 -11.32 16.02 -13.91
CA PRO A 185 -11.17 15.48 -15.27
C PRO A 185 -10.19 14.31 -15.32
N SER A 186 -9.12 14.38 -14.55
CA SER A 186 -8.12 13.32 -14.43
C SER A 186 -8.65 12.02 -13.85
N PHE A 187 -9.77 12.04 -13.11
CA PHE A 187 -10.36 10.85 -12.52
C PHE A 187 -10.96 9.89 -13.55
N THR A 188 -11.33 10.40 -14.73
CA THR A 188 -11.95 9.59 -15.79
C THR A 188 -11.19 9.61 -17.12
N VAL A 189 -10.05 10.29 -17.18
CA VAL A 189 -9.31 10.52 -18.43
C VAL A 189 -8.95 9.21 -19.14
N GLU A 190 -8.50 8.20 -18.41
CA GLU A 190 -8.13 6.91 -18.96
C GLU A 190 -9.34 6.17 -19.53
N TYR A 191 -10.47 6.18 -18.82
CA TYR A 191 -11.73 5.59 -19.31
C TYR A 191 -12.24 6.33 -20.54
N ARG A 192 -12.19 7.66 -20.53
CA ARG A 192 -12.58 8.49 -21.68
C ARG A 192 -11.80 8.10 -22.91
N ALA A 193 -10.49 8.11 -22.83
CA ALA A 193 -9.63 7.78 -23.96
C ALA A 193 -9.89 6.36 -24.46
N TYR A 194 -9.99 5.41 -23.54
CA TYR A 194 -10.18 4.01 -23.89
C TYR A 194 -11.54 3.75 -24.56
N LEU A 195 -12.62 4.33 -24.05
CA LEU A 195 -13.97 4.11 -24.57
C LEU A 195 -14.26 4.89 -25.86
N THR A 196 -13.50 5.96 -26.13
CA THR A 196 -13.67 6.75 -27.36
C THR A 196 -12.76 6.33 -28.50
N GLU A 197 -11.51 5.97 -28.22
CA GLU A 197 -10.49 5.61 -29.22
C GLU A 197 -10.07 4.15 -29.18
N GLY A 198 -10.28 3.46 -28.04
CA GLY A 198 -9.84 2.08 -27.88
C GLY A 198 -10.48 1.13 -28.88
N LYS A 199 -9.65 0.33 -29.54
CA LYS A 199 -10.08 -0.65 -30.56
C LYS A 199 -10.64 -1.93 -29.96
N GLN A 200 -10.30 -2.26 -28.71
CA GLN A 200 -10.68 -3.51 -28.05
C GLN A 200 -11.62 -3.27 -26.88
N ARG A 201 -12.65 -4.10 -26.76
CA ARG A 201 -13.47 -4.15 -25.55
C ARG A 201 -12.83 -5.09 -24.53
N PHE A 202 -12.44 -4.57 -23.38
CA PHE A 202 -11.92 -5.40 -22.32
C PHE A 202 -13.01 -6.22 -21.63
N PRO A 203 -12.73 -7.46 -21.22
CA PRO A 203 -13.62 -8.21 -20.34
C PRO A 203 -13.77 -7.50 -19.01
N LEU A 204 -14.92 -7.67 -18.36
CA LEU A 204 -15.26 -6.96 -17.14
C LEU A 204 -14.30 -7.26 -15.99
N ASP A 205 -13.85 -8.52 -15.91
CA ASP A 205 -12.88 -8.93 -14.89
C ASP A 205 -11.56 -8.14 -14.99
N LYS A 206 -11.15 -7.79 -16.20
CA LYS A 206 -9.97 -6.96 -16.47
C LYS A 206 -10.13 -5.52 -15.93
N TRP A 207 -11.31 -4.94 -16.06
CA TRP A 207 -11.61 -3.62 -15.49
C TRP A 207 -11.54 -3.61 -13.96
N PHE A 208 -11.92 -4.71 -13.30
CA PHE A 208 -11.87 -4.81 -11.84
C PHE A 208 -10.50 -5.18 -11.28
N CYS A 209 -9.79 -6.08 -11.95
CA CYS A 209 -8.59 -6.72 -11.40
C CYS A 209 -7.28 -6.25 -12.03
N GLY A 210 -7.35 -5.43 -13.09
CA GLY A 210 -6.15 -4.95 -13.77
C GLY A 210 -5.56 -5.96 -14.76
N SER A 211 -4.35 -5.68 -15.26
CA SER A 211 -3.64 -6.51 -16.24
C SER A 211 -2.15 -6.19 -16.26
N TYR A 212 -1.32 -7.20 -16.47
CA TYR A 212 0.10 -7.02 -16.78
C TYR A 212 0.35 -6.70 -18.26
N ARG A 213 -0.63 -6.97 -19.12
CA ARG A 213 -0.55 -6.69 -20.55
C ARG A 213 -0.87 -5.23 -20.88
N ASN A 214 -1.94 -4.70 -20.29
CA ASN A 214 -2.41 -3.34 -20.51
C ASN A 214 -2.52 -2.59 -19.19
N TYR A 215 -2.28 -1.28 -19.23
CA TYR A 215 -2.63 -0.44 -18.10
C TYR A 215 -4.14 -0.37 -17.96
N ILE A 216 -4.64 -0.60 -16.77
CA ILE A 216 -6.06 -0.47 -16.42
C ILE A 216 -6.13 0.48 -15.21
N PRO A 217 -7.02 1.48 -15.22
CA PRO A 217 -7.28 2.33 -14.08
C PRO A 217 -7.79 1.52 -12.88
N ASP A 218 -7.67 2.08 -11.69
CA ASP A 218 -8.07 1.37 -10.49
C ASP A 218 -9.59 1.21 -10.33
N HIS A 219 -9.98 0.41 -9.36
CA HIS A 219 -11.37 0.06 -9.09
C HIS A 219 -12.19 1.19 -8.45
N TYR A 220 -11.58 2.26 -7.92
CA TYR A 220 -12.26 3.43 -7.39
C TYR A 220 -13.04 4.18 -8.48
N GLN A 221 -12.37 4.45 -9.59
CA GLN A 221 -12.94 5.16 -10.73
C GLN A 221 -14.11 4.39 -11.35
N PHE A 222 -13.91 3.11 -11.62
CA PHE A 222 -14.95 2.28 -12.21
C PHE A 222 -16.09 2.01 -11.22
N GLY A 223 -15.76 1.76 -9.95
CA GLY A 223 -16.73 1.57 -8.90
C GLY A 223 -17.66 2.75 -8.72
N TYR A 224 -17.12 3.98 -8.72
CA TYR A 224 -17.94 5.19 -8.71
C TYR A 224 -18.94 5.23 -9.86
N GLN A 225 -18.48 5.00 -11.10
CA GLN A 225 -19.36 5.04 -12.26
C GLN A 225 -20.49 4.00 -12.18
N LEU A 226 -20.19 2.80 -11.70
CA LEU A 226 -21.20 1.74 -11.52
C LEU A 226 -22.20 2.08 -10.43
N VAL A 227 -21.74 2.61 -9.31
CA VAL A 227 -22.61 2.98 -8.18
C VAL A 227 -23.50 4.15 -8.57
N ALA A 228 -22.94 5.20 -9.16
CA ALA A 228 -23.68 6.38 -9.59
C ALA A 228 -24.77 6.02 -10.61
N TRP A 229 -24.38 5.29 -11.66
CA TRP A 229 -25.32 4.85 -12.69
C TRP A 229 -26.43 3.95 -12.15
N SER A 230 -26.07 3.00 -11.29
CA SER A 230 -27.03 2.05 -10.74
C SER A 230 -28.02 2.68 -9.76
N ARG A 231 -27.61 3.65 -8.95
CA ARG A 231 -28.50 4.42 -8.07
C ARG A 231 -29.49 5.26 -8.86
N GLU A 232 -29.05 5.94 -9.91
CA GLU A 232 -29.94 6.69 -10.79
C GLU A 232 -30.98 5.80 -11.47
N ARG A 233 -30.58 4.58 -11.85
CA ARG A 233 -31.46 3.67 -12.59
C ARG A 233 -32.40 2.86 -11.71
N TYR A 234 -31.97 2.48 -10.51
CA TYR A 234 -32.70 1.53 -9.65
C TYR A 234 -33.12 2.10 -8.31
N GLY A 235 -32.76 3.35 -8.02
CA GLY A 235 -33.07 4.05 -6.77
C GLY A 235 -31.90 4.15 -5.81
N ASP A 236 -31.92 5.20 -4.99
CA ASP A 236 -30.81 5.55 -4.09
C ASP A 236 -30.57 4.49 -3.00
N ASP A 237 -31.60 3.75 -2.60
CA ASP A 237 -31.53 2.70 -1.59
C ASP A 237 -31.08 1.32 -2.13
N MET A 238 -30.80 1.25 -3.44
CA MET A 238 -30.45 -0.02 -4.08
C MET A 238 -29.36 -0.79 -3.34
N TRP A 239 -28.27 -0.11 -3.04
CA TRP A 239 -27.11 -0.76 -2.40
C TRP A 239 -27.33 -1.05 -0.91
N SER A 240 -28.23 -0.30 -0.24
CA SER A 240 -28.68 -0.65 1.11
C SER A 240 -29.41 -2.00 1.12
N ARG A 241 -30.29 -2.23 0.14
CA ARG A 241 -31.00 -3.52 0.00
C ARG A 241 -30.07 -4.67 -0.36
N VAL A 242 -29.04 -4.41 -1.16
CA VAL A 242 -27.99 -5.41 -1.49
C VAL A 242 -27.19 -5.76 -0.24
N ALA A 243 -26.79 -4.78 0.55
CA ALA A 243 -26.06 -4.98 1.81
C ALA A 243 -26.91 -5.75 2.84
N ASP A 244 -28.19 -5.38 3.02
CA ASP A 244 -29.10 -6.10 3.91
C ASP A 244 -29.31 -7.56 3.48
N TYR A 245 -29.41 -7.83 2.18
CA TYR A 245 -29.46 -9.21 1.67
C TYR A 245 -28.23 -10.01 2.10
N GLY A 246 -27.03 -9.43 1.92
CA GLY A 246 -25.77 -10.04 2.35
C GLY A 246 -25.72 -10.29 3.86
N ALA A 247 -26.14 -9.30 4.65
CA ALA A 247 -26.18 -9.41 6.10
C ALA A 247 -27.16 -10.50 6.61
N ARG A 248 -28.24 -10.74 5.90
CA ARG A 248 -29.21 -11.81 6.22
C ARG A 248 -28.79 -13.20 5.75
N ARG A 249 -28.10 -13.28 4.59
CA ARG A 249 -27.85 -14.55 3.88
C ARG A 249 -26.41 -14.71 3.42
N PRO A 250 -25.41 -14.54 4.31
CA PRO A 250 -24.00 -14.64 3.93
C PRO A 250 -23.63 -16.03 3.35
N TYR A 251 -24.33 -17.06 3.78
CA TYR A 251 -24.16 -18.45 3.35
C TYR A 251 -24.50 -18.71 1.86
N THR A 252 -25.09 -17.74 1.17
CA THR A 252 -25.42 -17.91 -0.26
C THR A 252 -24.21 -17.72 -1.16
N ILE A 253 -23.08 -17.25 -0.66
CA ILE A 253 -21.89 -16.90 -1.42
C ILE A 253 -22.26 -16.04 -2.64
N LEU A 254 -21.44 -15.10 -3.09
CA LEU A 254 -21.79 -14.16 -4.16
C LEU A 254 -23.13 -13.43 -3.89
N THR A 255 -23.32 -13.00 -2.64
CA THR A 255 -24.58 -12.38 -2.14
C THR A 255 -25.07 -11.25 -3.03
N THR A 256 -24.16 -10.40 -3.53
CA THR A 256 -24.48 -9.32 -4.49
C THR A 256 -25.16 -9.85 -5.76
N LYS A 257 -24.70 -10.97 -6.32
CA LYS A 257 -25.31 -11.58 -7.51
C LYS A 257 -26.76 -11.99 -7.23
N TRP A 258 -27.02 -12.59 -6.08
CA TRP A 258 -28.35 -13.06 -5.71
C TRP A 258 -29.28 -11.90 -5.34
N ALA A 259 -28.79 -10.88 -4.66
CA ALA A 259 -29.54 -9.69 -4.33
C ALA A 259 -29.99 -8.93 -5.57
N LEU A 260 -29.06 -8.67 -6.49
CA LEU A 260 -29.35 -7.99 -7.77
C LEU A 260 -30.37 -8.75 -8.63
N ARG A 261 -30.24 -10.08 -8.68
CA ARG A 261 -31.21 -10.91 -9.41
C ARG A 261 -32.60 -10.88 -8.77
N LYS A 262 -32.65 -10.95 -7.44
CA LYS A 262 -33.91 -11.01 -6.69
C LYS A 262 -34.68 -9.70 -6.72
N TYR A 263 -34.03 -8.59 -6.44
CA TYR A 263 -34.71 -7.29 -6.25
C TYR A 263 -34.83 -6.48 -7.54
N TYR A 264 -33.86 -6.62 -8.46
CA TYR A 264 -33.73 -5.75 -9.63
C TYR A 264 -33.70 -6.49 -10.96
N ARG A 265 -33.79 -7.81 -10.96
CA ARG A 265 -33.71 -8.69 -12.16
C ARG A 265 -32.52 -8.37 -13.05
N THR A 266 -31.39 -7.96 -12.44
CA THR A 266 -30.16 -7.54 -13.11
C THR A 266 -28.93 -8.29 -12.60
N SER A 267 -27.75 -7.94 -13.10
CA SER A 267 -26.46 -8.49 -12.67
C SER A 267 -25.37 -7.42 -12.77
N VAL A 268 -24.25 -7.60 -12.05
CA VAL A 268 -23.07 -6.73 -12.14
C VAL A 268 -22.62 -6.54 -13.59
N ASN A 269 -22.59 -7.63 -14.36
CA ASN A 269 -22.18 -7.57 -15.77
C ASN A 269 -23.14 -6.71 -16.63
N ARG A 270 -24.45 -6.76 -16.36
CA ARG A 270 -25.43 -5.93 -17.09
C ARG A 270 -25.29 -4.46 -16.68
N ILE A 271 -25.18 -4.17 -15.39
CA ILE A 271 -24.93 -2.81 -14.88
C ILE A 271 -23.68 -2.24 -15.53
N ALA A 272 -22.57 -2.96 -15.50
CA ALA A 272 -21.31 -2.50 -16.05
C ALA A 272 -21.36 -2.24 -17.56
N ARG A 273 -21.97 -3.13 -18.35
CA ARG A 273 -22.13 -2.91 -19.79
C ARG A 273 -22.96 -1.66 -20.07
N SER A 274 -24.11 -1.52 -19.42
CA SER A 274 -24.96 -0.36 -19.61
C SER A 274 -24.29 0.94 -19.21
N THR A 275 -23.55 0.93 -18.07
CA THR A 275 -22.73 2.06 -17.63
C THR A 275 -21.67 2.43 -18.68
N LEU A 276 -20.91 1.46 -19.19
CA LEU A 276 -19.88 1.71 -20.20
C LEU A 276 -20.47 2.18 -21.53
N ASP A 277 -21.61 1.64 -21.94
CA ASP A 277 -22.28 2.05 -23.16
C ASP A 277 -22.83 3.49 -23.05
N ASP A 278 -23.39 3.89 -21.90
CA ASP A 278 -23.86 5.25 -21.64
C ASP A 278 -22.70 6.25 -21.58
N LEU A 279 -21.61 5.91 -20.89
CA LEU A 279 -20.40 6.72 -20.85
C LEU A 279 -19.79 6.89 -22.24
N THR A 280 -19.75 5.81 -23.03
CA THR A 280 -19.23 5.84 -24.40
C THR A 280 -20.05 6.79 -25.27
N ARG A 281 -21.38 6.73 -25.18
CA ARG A 281 -22.27 7.64 -25.94
C ARG A 281 -22.05 9.09 -25.52
N PHE A 282 -22.00 9.36 -24.22
CA PHE A 282 -21.77 10.69 -23.68
C PHE A 282 -20.44 11.27 -24.15
N TRP A 283 -19.34 10.54 -23.99
CA TRP A 283 -18.02 11.05 -24.34
C TRP A 283 -17.77 11.16 -25.86
N ARG A 284 -18.41 10.32 -26.67
CA ARG A 284 -18.36 10.45 -28.13
C ARG A 284 -19.19 11.62 -28.68
N SER A 285 -20.16 12.10 -27.91
CA SER A 285 -20.93 13.31 -28.29
C SER A 285 -20.18 14.61 -27.95
N GLN A 286 -19.10 14.54 -27.18
CA GLN A 286 -18.30 15.72 -26.86
C GLN A 286 -17.50 16.22 -28.08
N PRO A 287 -17.28 17.54 -28.22
CA PRO A 287 -16.42 18.09 -29.26
C PRO A 287 -14.98 17.52 -29.14
N VAL A 288 -14.41 17.19 -30.29
CA VAL A 288 -13.05 16.67 -30.39
C VAL A 288 -12.10 17.82 -30.67
N GLU A 289 -11.25 18.13 -29.71
CA GLU A 289 -10.15 19.07 -29.91
C GLU A 289 -8.87 18.33 -30.32
N PRO A 290 -8.04 18.88 -31.22
CA PRO A 290 -6.77 18.27 -31.60
C PRO A 290 -5.79 18.37 -30.45
N ASN A 291 -4.92 17.36 -30.32
CA ASN A 291 -3.79 17.43 -29.39
C ASN A 291 -2.69 18.36 -29.95
N SER A 292 -1.96 19.01 -29.04
CA SER A 292 -0.73 19.73 -29.40
C SER A 292 0.33 18.79 -29.99
N ALA A 293 1.29 19.35 -30.73
CA ALA A 293 2.31 18.58 -31.40
C ALA A 293 3.12 17.71 -30.42
N SER A 294 3.21 16.42 -30.71
CA SER A 294 4.03 15.48 -29.93
C SER A 294 5.50 15.61 -30.32
N ILE A 295 6.38 15.61 -29.32
CA ILE A 295 7.83 15.58 -29.52
C ILE A 295 8.31 14.16 -29.86
N LEU A 296 7.57 13.14 -29.42
CA LEU A 296 7.92 11.74 -29.59
C LEU A 296 7.30 11.17 -30.86
N PRO A 297 8.08 10.74 -31.85
CA PRO A 297 7.57 10.41 -33.18
C PRO A 297 6.85 9.06 -33.28
N THR A 298 7.04 8.12 -32.32
CA THR A 298 6.55 6.73 -32.45
C THR A 298 5.53 6.37 -31.39
N PRO A 299 4.61 5.42 -31.67
CA PRO A 299 3.81 4.80 -30.64
C PRO A 299 4.69 4.18 -29.58
N LEU A 300 4.31 4.34 -28.32
CA LEU A 300 5.02 3.75 -27.18
C LEU A 300 4.68 2.25 -27.11
N THR A 301 5.68 1.43 -26.80
CA THR A 301 5.51 -0.03 -26.70
C THR A 301 4.73 -0.47 -25.46
N SER A 302 4.64 0.41 -24.46
CA SER A 302 3.85 0.18 -23.24
C SER A 302 3.33 1.50 -22.70
N TYR A 303 2.28 1.45 -21.90
CA TYR A 303 1.73 2.63 -21.24
C TYR A 303 2.81 3.36 -20.45
N THR A 304 3.02 4.63 -20.81
CA THR A 304 4.12 5.44 -20.34
C THR A 304 3.63 6.78 -19.80
N VAL A 305 4.18 7.21 -18.69
CA VAL A 305 3.87 8.50 -18.07
C VAL A 305 5.15 9.34 -18.03
N TYR A 306 5.15 10.42 -18.80
CA TYR A 306 6.09 11.51 -18.64
C TYR A 306 5.50 12.57 -17.74
N LYS A 307 6.32 13.21 -16.92
CA LYS A 307 5.93 14.32 -16.03
C LYS A 307 7.04 15.37 -15.96
N SER A 308 6.67 16.60 -15.65
CA SER A 308 7.57 17.71 -15.33
C SER A 308 8.69 17.90 -16.37
N PRO A 309 8.35 18.18 -17.61
CA PRO A 309 9.36 18.52 -18.60
C PRO A 309 10.12 19.79 -18.18
N MET A 310 11.43 19.78 -18.33
CA MET A 310 12.36 20.86 -17.99
C MET A 310 13.33 21.04 -19.15
N ARG A 311 13.38 22.20 -19.74
CA ARG A 311 14.30 22.48 -20.83
C ARG A 311 15.70 22.65 -20.26
N LEU A 312 16.65 21.85 -20.75
CA LEU A 312 18.05 21.92 -20.35
C LEU A 312 18.78 22.92 -21.24
N ASP A 313 18.56 22.82 -22.53
CA ASP A 313 19.14 23.65 -23.58
C ASP A 313 18.24 23.66 -24.83
N GLY A 314 18.71 24.27 -25.93
CA GLY A 314 17.95 24.37 -27.19
C GLY A 314 17.63 23.01 -27.85
N SER A 315 18.33 21.94 -27.47
CA SER A 315 18.23 20.59 -28.10
C SER A 315 17.72 19.52 -27.15
N THR A 316 17.73 19.74 -25.85
CA THR A 316 17.52 18.69 -24.83
C THR A 316 16.43 19.06 -23.84
N LEU A 317 15.46 18.14 -23.68
CA LEU A 317 14.41 18.21 -22.68
C LEU A 317 14.62 17.13 -21.61
N LEU A 318 14.61 17.51 -20.35
CA LEU A 318 14.61 16.58 -19.21
C LEU A 318 13.18 16.28 -18.81
N ALA A 319 12.89 15.04 -18.40
CA ALA A 319 11.59 14.68 -17.86
C ALA A 319 11.69 13.54 -16.84
N LEU A 320 10.71 13.47 -15.95
CA LEU A 320 10.48 12.29 -15.13
C LEU A 320 9.66 11.28 -15.94
N LYS A 321 10.11 10.02 -16.01
CA LYS A 321 9.45 8.95 -16.76
C LYS A 321 9.17 7.72 -15.90
N LYS A 322 8.00 7.13 -16.08
CA LYS A 322 7.60 5.82 -15.57
C LYS A 322 6.87 5.07 -16.67
N ASP A 323 7.09 3.77 -16.77
CA ASP A 323 6.31 2.87 -17.63
C ASP A 323 6.05 1.52 -16.94
N MET A 324 5.33 0.62 -17.59
CA MET A 324 5.03 -0.70 -17.01
C MET A 324 6.26 -1.59 -16.87
N ASP A 325 7.32 -1.30 -17.63
CA ASP A 325 8.53 -2.12 -17.72
C ASP A 325 9.67 -1.62 -16.86
N ARG A 326 9.65 -0.34 -16.46
CA ARG A 326 10.72 0.31 -15.70
C ARG A 326 10.17 1.29 -14.66
N PRO A 327 10.76 1.35 -13.47
CA PRO A 327 10.34 2.29 -12.42
C PRO A 327 10.72 3.75 -12.74
N ASN A 328 10.39 4.64 -11.79
CA ASN A 328 10.65 6.08 -11.93
C ASN A 328 12.11 6.40 -12.22
N ARG A 329 12.32 7.26 -13.22
CA ARG A 329 13.64 7.72 -13.66
C ARG A 329 13.59 9.09 -14.30
N LEU A 330 14.69 9.82 -14.21
CA LEU A 330 14.93 11.03 -15.00
C LEU A 330 15.51 10.62 -16.36
N VAL A 331 14.99 11.19 -17.43
CA VAL A 331 15.45 11.00 -18.80
C VAL A 331 15.77 12.33 -19.45
N ALA A 332 16.75 12.34 -20.35
CA ALA A 332 16.99 13.40 -21.32
C ALA A 332 16.45 12.94 -22.68
N VAL A 333 15.70 13.80 -23.32
CA VAL A 333 15.10 13.59 -24.63
C VAL A 333 15.71 14.59 -25.60
N ASP A 334 16.28 14.11 -26.66
CA ASP A 334 16.74 14.93 -27.79
C ASP A 334 15.53 15.43 -28.58
N LEU A 335 15.41 16.74 -28.71
CA LEU A 335 14.24 17.37 -29.31
C LEU A 335 14.12 17.16 -30.83
N ALA A 336 15.24 16.95 -31.49
CA ALA A 336 15.28 16.74 -32.95
C ALA A 336 14.92 15.28 -33.33
N THR A 337 15.41 14.32 -32.56
CA THR A 337 15.30 12.90 -32.89
C THR A 337 14.31 12.13 -32.05
N GLY A 338 13.87 12.69 -30.90
CA GLY A 338 13.03 12.02 -29.90
C GLY A 338 13.77 10.89 -29.14
N ARG A 339 15.10 10.74 -29.34
CA ARG A 339 15.89 9.70 -28.64
C ARG A 339 16.04 10.03 -27.17
N GLU A 340 15.94 8.99 -26.35
CA GLU A 340 16.02 9.11 -24.91
C GLU A 340 17.30 8.52 -24.32
N ARG A 341 17.85 9.22 -23.34
CA ARG A 341 18.93 8.72 -22.48
C ARG A 341 18.52 8.83 -21.01
N ARG A 342 18.65 7.74 -20.26
CA ARG A 342 18.42 7.79 -18.80
C ARG A 342 19.54 8.58 -18.12
N ILE A 343 19.14 9.56 -17.30
CA ILE A 343 20.04 10.37 -16.48
C ILE A 343 20.24 9.70 -15.12
N ALA A 344 19.14 9.42 -14.41
CA ALA A 344 19.19 8.84 -13.07
C ALA A 344 17.93 8.05 -12.73
N TRP A 345 18.07 7.06 -11.85
CA TRP A 345 16.95 6.46 -11.14
C TRP A 345 16.52 7.34 -9.98
N THR A 346 15.22 7.45 -9.74
CA THR A 346 14.65 8.20 -8.61
C THR A 346 13.93 7.28 -7.64
N GLY A 347 13.64 7.80 -6.45
CA GLY A 347 12.69 7.20 -5.53
C GLY A 347 11.23 7.51 -5.92
N SER A 348 10.33 7.42 -4.95
CA SER A 348 8.96 7.89 -5.10
C SER A 348 8.94 9.42 -4.99
N VAL A 349 9.04 10.09 -6.13
CA VAL A 349 9.02 11.56 -6.24
C VAL A 349 7.62 12.04 -5.86
N ASN A 350 7.52 13.00 -4.95
CA ASN A 350 6.26 13.56 -4.46
C ASN A 350 6.06 15.06 -4.77
N THR A 351 7.09 15.74 -5.26
CA THR A 351 6.95 17.11 -5.79
C THR A 351 7.59 17.20 -7.18
N PRO A 352 7.03 18.01 -8.09
CA PRO A 352 7.58 18.13 -9.44
C PRO A 352 9.06 18.57 -9.42
N PRO A 353 9.98 17.88 -10.13
CA PRO A 353 11.36 18.31 -10.25
C PRO A 353 11.50 19.71 -10.83
N VAL A 354 12.51 20.46 -10.37
CA VAL A 354 12.86 21.81 -10.81
C VAL A 354 14.32 21.82 -11.23
N LEU A 355 14.61 22.40 -12.39
CA LEU A 355 15.96 22.63 -12.88
C LEU A 355 16.46 24.03 -12.45
N GLY A 356 17.65 24.08 -11.85
CA GLY A 356 18.39 25.30 -11.62
C GLY A 356 19.81 25.13 -12.15
N ASP A 357 20.31 26.05 -12.94
CA ASP A 357 21.59 26.00 -13.68
C ASP A 357 21.93 24.60 -14.25
N SER A 358 22.63 23.77 -13.52
CA SER A 358 22.96 22.39 -13.90
C SER A 358 22.59 21.35 -12.83
N VAL A 359 21.65 21.70 -11.95
CA VAL A 359 21.22 20.86 -10.84
C VAL A 359 19.71 20.66 -10.89
N ILE A 360 19.26 19.42 -10.82
CA ILE A 360 17.83 19.09 -10.69
C ILE A 360 17.50 18.91 -9.20
N TYR A 361 16.45 19.56 -8.73
CA TYR A 361 15.93 19.47 -7.36
C TYR A 361 14.55 18.82 -7.37
N TRP A 362 14.27 17.96 -6.37
CA TRP A 362 12.94 17.37 -6.16
C TRP A 362 12.78 16.92 -4.72
N SER A 363 11.56 16.60 -4.30
CA SER A 363 11.31 15.87 -3.07
C SER A 363 10.85 14.45 -3.36
N GLU A 364 11.16 13.54 -2.45
CA GLU A 364 10.75 12.14 -2.52
C GLU A 364 10.37 11.57 -1.16
N TYR A 365 9.49 10.59 -1.17
CA TYR A 365 9.13 9.85 0.02
C TYR A 365 10.30 8.98 0.50
N ARG A 366 10.52 8.99 1.81
CA ARG A 366 11.54 8.18 2.48
C ARG A 366 10.98 7.60 3.76
N SER A 367 11.00 6.26 3.86
CA SER A 367 10.62 5.56 5.08
C SER A 367 11.53 5.89 6.25
N SER A 368 10.96 5.94 7.44
CA SER A 368 11.72 6.00 8.69
C SER A 368 12.63 4.79 8.82
N THR A 369 13.75 4.95 9.51
CA THR A 369 14.65 3.84 9.78
C THR A 369 14.05 2.84 10.75
N LEU A 370 13.26 3.29 11.73
CA LEU A 370 12.84 2.45 12.87
C LEU A 370 11.31 2.20 12.95
N TRP A 371 10.50 2.96 12.19
CA TRP A 371 9.04 2.90 12.30
C TRP A 371 8.43 2.56 10.96
N GLU A 372 7.64 1.50 10.91
CA GLU A 372 7.11 0.93 9.66
C GLU A 372 6.24 1.93 8.88
N GLN A 373 5.29 2.54 9.57
CA GLN A 373 4.30 3.41 8.96
C GLN A 373 4.71 4.89 8.94
N ARG A 374 5.95 5.19 9.26
CA ARG A 374 6.45 6.55 9.26
C ARG A 374 7.23 6.86 8.00
N VAL A 375 6.75 7.79 7.21
CA VAL A 375 7.36 8.26 5.98
C VAL A 375 7.61 9.76 6.07
N PHE A 376 8.72 10.22 5.51
CA PHE A 376 9.11 11.63 5.41
C PHE A 376 9.10 12.07 3.95
N SER A 377 8.98 13.38 3.72
CA SER A 377 9.36 14.01 2.46
C SER A 377 10.77 14.61 2.59
N VAL A 378 11.68 14.19 1.74
CA VAL A 378 13.07 14.67 1.77
C VAL A 378 13.45 15.35 0.47
N ALA A 379 14.09 16.53 0.56
CA ALA A 379 14.62 17.22 -0.59
C ALA A 379 15.90 16.56 -1.11
N CYS A 380 15.97 16.37 -2.42
CA CYS A 380 17.08 15.77 -3.15
C CYS A 380 17.60 16.69 -4.24
N ARG A 381 18.87 16.55 -4.60
CA ARG A 381 19.46 17.17 -5.77
C ARG A 381 20.24 16.16 -6.61
N TYR A 382 20.28 16.40 -7.89
CA TYR A 382 21.13 15.67 -8.83
C TYR A 382 21.91 16.67 -9.67
N ASP A 383 23.23 16.59 -9.63
CA ASP A 383 24.14 17.44 -10.36
C ASP A 383 24.41 16.81 -11.73
N LEU A 384 24.02 17.49 -12.79
CA LEU A 384 24.12 16.99 -14.17
C LEU A 384 25.57 16.91 -14.66
N ARG A 385 26.48 17.72 -14.12
CA ARG A 385 27.90 17.71 -14.51
C ARG A 385 28.65 16.55 -13.88
N THR A 386 28.38 16.29 -12.60
CA THR A 386 29.10 15.25 -11.84
C THR A 386 28.38 13.89 -11.80
N GLY A 387 27.11 13.84 -12.21
CA GLY A 387 26.26 12.65 -12.09
C GLY A 387 25.94 12.24 -10.64
N ARG A 388 26.20 13.11 -9.68
CA ARG A 388 26.04 12.78 -8.25
C ARG A 388 24.67 13.20 -7.72
N ARG A 389 24.01 12.26 -7.06
CA ARG A 389 22.79 12.48 -6.31
C ARG A 389 23.10 12.69 -4.83
N LYS A 390 22.47 13.69 -4.22
CA LYS A 390 22.58 13.98 -2.77
C LYS A 390 21.20 14.28 -2.17
N THR A 391 20.97 13.77 -0.96
CA THR A 391 19.84 14.19 -0.13
C THR A 391 20.25 15.41 0.67
N LEU A 392 19.47 16.49 0.56
CA LEU A 392 19.81 17.79 1.16
C LEU A 392 19.40 17.86 2.63
N ARG A 393 18.25 17.30 2.97
CA ARG A 393 17.76 17.18 4.35
C ARG A 393 17.47 15.76 4.71
N LYS A 394 17.92 15.34 5.87
CA LYS A 394 17.72 13.98 6.40
C LYS A 394 16.64 13.93 7.49
N ARG A 395 16.19 15.07 8.01
CA ARG A 395 15.20 15.17 9.09
C ARG A 395 14.14 16.21 8.75
N GLY A 396 12.92 15.96 9.18
CA GLY A 396 11.75 16.78 8.88
C GLY A 396 11.19 16.54 7.47
N ASN A 397 10.13 17.28 7.14
CA ASN A 397 9.47 17.23 5.84
C ASN A 397 9.87 18.46 5.02
N ALA A 398 10.36 18.25 3.82
CA ALA A 398 10.74 19.31 2.89
C ALA A 398 10.12 19.03 1.52
N LEU A 399 9.29 19.97 1.07
CA LEU A 399 8.55 19.93 -0.18
C LEU A 399 9.02 21.05 -1.09
N TYR A 400 8.80 20.91 -2.37
CA TYR A 400 8.99 21.93 -3.40
C TYR A 400 10.34 22.67 -3.30
N PRO A 401 11.49 21.95 -3.33
CA PRO A 401 12.79 22.60 -3.26
C PRO A 401 12.96 23.54 -4.44
N THR A 402 13.03 24.85 -4.17
CA THR A 402 13.05 25.90 -5.18
C THR A 402 14.36 26.69 -5.05
N PRO A 403 15.21 26.70 -6.08
CA PRO A 403 16.43 27.47 -6.08
C PRO A 403 16.13 28.97 -6.22
N LEU A 404 16.80 29.79 -5.43
CA LEU A 404 16.82 31.26 -5.50
C LEU A 404 18.19 31.76 -5.96
N PRO A 405 18.28 33.02 -6.44
CA PRO A 405 19.56 33.64 -6.76
C PRO A 405 20.55 33.59 -5.59
N GLY A 406 21.84 33.51 -5.92
CA GLY A 406 22.91 33.36 -4.94
C GLY A 406 23.06 31.99 -4.34
N GLY A 407 22.51 30.96 -4.99
CA GLY A 407 22.66 29.53 -4.57
C GLY A 407 21.82 29.13 -3.35
N ARG A 408 20.91 29.98 -2.91
CA ARG A 408 19.97 29.66 -1.84
C ARG A 408 18.90 28.69 -2.31
N LEU A 409 18.46 27.81 -1.42
CA LEU A 409 17.38 26.87 -1.67
C LEU A 409 16.31 27.03 -0.61
N VAL A 410 15.11 27.36 -1.03
CA VAL A 410 13.93 27.39 -0.16
C VAL A 410 13.11 26.14 -0.33
N THR A 411 12.40 25.74 0.72
CA THR A 411 11.49 24.59 0.71
C THR A 411 10.24 24.91 1.51
N VAL A 412 9.15 24.23 1.20
CA VAL A 412 7.97 24.20 2.08
C VAL A 412 8.17 23.09 3.10
N GLY A 413 8.16 23.45 4.38
CA GLY A 413 8.17 22.52 5.50
C GLY A 413 6.75 22.21 5.96
N TYR A 414 6.60 21.08 6.64
CA TYR A 414 5.37 20.71 7.33
C TYR A 414 5.74 20.13 8.69
N ASP A 415 5.14 20.64 9.74
CA ASP A 415 5.35 20.16 11.09
C ASP A 415 4.22 19.20 11.53
N TYR A 416 4.45 18.51 12.64
CA TYR A 416 3.48 17.53 13.16
C TYR A 416 2.22 18.14 13.75
N THR A 417 2.18 19.46 13.94
CA THR A 417 0.97 20.18 14.38
C THR A 417 0.00 20.47 13.23
N GLY A 418 0.43 20.20 11.99
CA GLY A 418 -0.36 20.47 10.80
C GLY A 418 -0.06 21.83 10.13
N GLN A 419 1.01 22.50 10.55
CA GLN A 419 1.39 23.81 10.05
C GLN A 419 2.36 23.71 8.86
N TYR A 420 2.06 24.43 7.79
CA TYR A 420 2.99 24.65 6.68
C TYR A 420 3.88 25.87 6.95
N LEU A 421 5.14 25.75 6.56
CA LEU A 421 6.17 26.75 6.82
C LEU A 421 7.01 26.95 5.55
N LEU A 422 7.33 28.19 5.18
CA LEU A 422 8.41 28.48 4.24
C LEU A 422 9.74 28.36 4.98
N ASP A 423 10.58 27.41 4.60
CA ASP A 423 11.92 27.23 5.16
C ASP A 423 12.97 27.81 4.20
N ARG A 424 13.68 28.82 4.63
CA ARG A 424 14.67 29.54 3.82
C ARG A 424 16.01 28.80 3.63
N GLY A 425 16.25 27.74 4.37
CA GLY A 425 17.51 27.03 4.37
C GLY A 425 18.61 27.62 5.23
N ASP A 426 18.46 28.84 5.73
CA ASP A 426 19.38 29.58 6.65
C ASP A 426 18.95 29.50 8.13
N GLY A 427 17.89 28.73 8.42
CA GLY A 427 17.32 28.58 9.76
C GLY A 427 16.08 29.44 10.01
N ARG A 428 15.81 30.46 9.19
CA ARG A 428 14.57 31.25 9.29
C ARG A 428 13.42 30.47 8.66
N ARG A 429 12.22 30.56 9.29
CA ARG A 429 10.99 29.93 8.85
C ARG A 429 9.84 30.89 9.00
N PHE A 430 8.97 30.94 8.01
CA PHE A 430 7.77 31.76 8.01
C PHE A 430 6.53 30.85 7.93
N PRO A 431 5.57 30.96 8.88
CA PRO A 431 4.35 30.16 8.85
C PRO A 431 3.40 30.66 7.77
N PHE A 432 2.75 29.74 7.08
CA PHE A 432 1.54 30.02 6.31
C PHE A 432 0.33 30.09 7.26
N PRO A 433 -0.82 30.62 6.82
CA PRO A 433 -2.04 30.60 7.61
C PRO A 433 -2.37 29.17 8.09
N ARG A 434 -2.90 29.02 9.31
CA ARG A 434 -3.12 27.70 9.95
C ARG A 434 -4.11 26.81 9.19
N THR A 435 -5.05 27.39 8.47
CA THR A 435 -6.02 26.67 7.65
C THR A 435 -5.47 26.30 6.29
N MET A 436 -4.36 26.90 5.88
CA MET A 436 -3.83 26.78 4.52
C MET A 436 -2.85 25.60 4.39
N SER A 437 -3.08 24.75 3.41
CA SER A 437 -2.09 23.78 2.92
C SER A 437 -1.42 24.32 1.65
N VAL A 438 -0.14 23.96 1.44
CA VAL A 438 0.68 24.50 0.33
C VAL A 438 1.02 23.37 -0.65
N HIS A 439 0.68 23.57 -1.93
CA HIS A 439 0.72 22.55 -2.98
C HIS A 439 1.57 22.93 -4.20
N GLY A 440 2.41 23.94 -4.08
CA GLY A 440 3.34 24.39 -5.12
C GLY A 440 4.23 25.51 -4.61
N LEU A 441 5.42 25.62 -5.15
CA LEU A 441 6.35 26.73 -4.93
C LEU A 441 7.18 26.93 -6.19
N ALA A 442 7.24 28.16 -6.71
CA ALA A 442 8.00 28.50 -7.90
C ALA A 442 8.52 29.94 -7.81
N TYR A 443 9.73 30.18 -8.30
CA TYR A 443 10.36 31.49 -8.25
C TYR A 443 10.58 32.05 -9.65
N ASP A 444 10.08 33.26 -9.90
CA ASP A 444 10.38 34.05 -11.09
C ASP A 444 11.48 35.08 -10.81
N SER A 445 12.60 34.96 -11.52
CA SER A 445 13.77 35.82 -11.35
C SER A 445 13.57 37.23 -11.92
N LEU A 446 12.70 37.39 -12.94
CA LEU A 446 12.47 38.68 -13.62
C LEU A 446 11.66 39.62 -12.72
N THR A 447 10.60 39.12 -12.09
CA THR A 447 9.77 39.91 -11.16
C THR A 447 10.17 39.73 -9.70
N ARG A 448 11.15 38.87 -9.42
CA ARG A 448 11.58 38.47 -8.06
C ARG A 448 10.44 37.90 -7.20
N THR A 449 9.47 37.25 -7.82
CA THR A 449 8.27 36.74 -7.14
C THR A 449 8.44 35.25 -6.78
N LEU A 450 8.27 34.93 -5.49
CA LEU A 450 8.16 33.54 -5.02
C LEU A 450 6.67 33.22 -4.88
N ALA A 451 6.12 32.57 -5.89
CA ALA A 451 4.71 32.18 -5.95
C ALA A 451 4.46 30.81 -5.32
N PHE A 452 3.29 30.63 -4.74
CA PHE A 452 2.84 29.33 -4.19
C PHE A 452 1.36 29.06 -4.51
N ILE A 453 0.96 27.79 -4.49
CA ILE A 453 -0.45 27.38 -4.49
C ILE A 453 -0.86 27.11 -3.05
N GLY A 454 -1.90 27.82 -2.59
CA GLY A 454 -2.55 27.62 -1.30
C GLY A 454 -3.91 26.95 -1.47
N LEU A 455 -4.30 26.11 -0.52
CA LEU A 455 -5.64 25.54 -0.39
C LEU A 455 -6.11 25.72 1.05
N ASP A 456 -7.26 26.36 1.22
CA ASP A 456 -7.96 26.51 2.49
C ASP A 456 -9.48 26.23 2.34
N ASP A 457 -10.29 26.64 3.30
CA ASP A 457 -11.73 26.44 3.27
C ASP A 457 -12.46 27.28 2.19
N GLU A 458 -11.80 28.30 1.60
CA GLU A 458 -12.32 29.10 0.49
C GLU A 458 -11.95 28.52 -0.90
N GLY A 459 -11.11 27.46 -0.93
CA GLY A 459 -10.65 26.81 -2.15
C GLY A 459 -9.17 27.03 -2.45
N MET A 460 -8.79 26.83 -3.72
CA MET A 460 -7.41 26.98 -4.19
C MET A 460 -7.12 28.39 -4.67
N SER A 461 -5.96 28.91 -4.32
CA SER A 461 -5.46 30.23 -4.70
C SER A 461 -4.01 30.16 -5.16
N ILE A 462 -3.55 31.20 -5.88
CA ILE A 462 -2.12 31.46 -6.08
C ILE A 462 -1.77 32.70 -5.28
N GLY A 463 -0.80 32.56 -4.38
CA GLY A 463 -0.22 33.64 -3.62
C GLY A 463 1.25 33.89 -3.95
N ALA A 464 1.79 34.97 -3.51
CA ALA A 464 3.21 35.22 -3.46
C ALA A 464 3.63 35.46 -2.01
N ILE A 465 4.79 34.94 -1.62
CA ILE A 465 5.39 35.11 -0.31
C ILE A 465 6.76 35.78 -0.46
N ASP A 466 7.00 36.81 0.33
CA ASP A 466 8.32 37.40 0.38
C ASP A 466 9.26 36.52 1.22
N PRO A 467 10.33 35.96 0.64
CA PRO A 467 11.23 35.09 1.37
C PRO A 467 12.06 35.80 2.46
N GLU A 468 12.07 37.13 2.51
CA GLU A 468 12.82 37.92 3.51
C GLU A 468 11.94 38.27 4.73
N SER A 469 10.70 38.64 4.50
CA SER A 469 9.76 39.08 5.55
C SER A 469 8.68 38.08 5.90
N GLY A 470 8.40 37.12 5.01
CA GLY A 470 7.27 36.16 5.15
C GLY A 470 5.91 36.79 4.79
N ALA A 471 5.88 38.03 4.28
CA ALA A 471 4.64 38.70 3.88
C ALA A 471 3.99 38.01 2.69
N ILE A 472 2.68 37.73 2.80
CA ILE A 472 1.89 37.04 1.79
C ILE A 472 0.98 38.03 1.07
N ARG A 473 0.89 37.96 -0.25
CA ARG A 473 -0.10 38.65 -1.08
C ARG A 473 -0.79 37.69 -2.02
N THR A 474 -2.06 37.88 -2.27
CA THR A 474 -2.85 37.09 -3.23
C THR A 474 -2.58 37.58 -4.64
N LEU A 475 -2.30 36.63 -5.55
CA LEU A 475 -2.18 36.85 -7.00
C LEU A 475 -3.47 36.44 -7.69
N LEU A 476 -3.96 35.23 -7.40
CA LEU A 476 -5.20 34.66 -7.90
C LEU A 476 -6.09 34.32 -6.72
N LYS A 477 -7.31 34.85 -6.69
CA LYS A 477 -8.25 34.68 -5.57
C LYS A 477 -8.61 33.22 -5.35
N PRO A 478 -8.96 32.81 -4.11
CA PRO A 478 -9.45 31.47 -3.84
C PRO A 478 -10.66 31.12 -4.72
N SER A 479 -10.71 29.88 -5.15
CA SER A 479 -11.83 29.32 -5.89
C SER A 479 -11.79 27.82 -5.83
N TYR A 480 -12.92 27.22 -6.09
CA TYR A 480 -13.05 25.76 -6.08
C TYR A 480 -12.66 25.10 -7.41
N VAL A 481 -11.79 25.70 -8.16
CA VAL A 481 -11.15 25.14 -9.35
C VAL A 481 -9.80 24.58 -8.96
N SER A 482 -9.58 23.30 -9.22
CA SER A 482 -8.28 22.68 -8.91
C SER A 482 -7.18 23.23 -9.81
N ILE A 483 -6.09 23.69 -9.17
CA ILE A 483 -4.88 24.18 -9.81
C ILE A 483 -3.67 23.46 -9.23
N TYR A 484 -2.67 23.13 -10.07
CA TYR A 484 -1.48 22.40 -9.64
C TYR A 484 -0.32 22.49 -10.64
N ASN A 485 0.82 21.90 -10.33
CA ASN A 485 2.04 21.92 -11.17
C ASN A 485 2.57 23.33 -11.48
N LEU A 486 2.60 24.21 -10.48
CA LEU A 486 3.08 25.59 -10.61
C LEU A 486 4.54 25.65 -11.09
N ARG A 487 4.80 26.51 -12.09
CA ARG A 487 6.12 26.90 -12.57
C ARG A 487 6.18 28.41 -12.75
N ALA A 488 7.38 28.97 -12.72
CA ALA A 488 7.59 30.41 -12.90
C ALA A 488 8.80 30.68 -13.78
N GLY A 489 8.76 31.74 -14.57
CA GLY A 489 9.84 32.22 -15.40
C GLY A 489 9.39 33.31 -16.35
N ALA A 490 10.32 34.16 -16.83
CA ALA A 490 10.08 35.23 -17.80
C ALA A 490 8.91 36.17 -17.45
N GLY A 491 8.62 36.37 -16.17
CA GLY A 491 7.51 37.23 -15.70
C GLY A 491 6.13 36.55 -15.72
N LEU A 492 6.09 35.25 -15.98
CA LEU A 492 4.85 34.46 -16.08
C LEU A 492 4.88 33.30 -15.08
N LEU A 493 3.68 32.90 -14.65
CA LEU A 493 3.45 31.60 -14.02
C LEU A 493 2.81 30.67 -15.05
N SER A 494 3.20 29.39 -15.07
CA SER A 494 2.47 28.34 -15.77
C SER A 494 2.00 27.29 -14.79
N PHE A 495 0.76 26.80 -14.97
CA PHE A 495 0.15 25.83 -14.07
C PHE A 495 -0.96 25.06 -14.77
N ASN A 496 -1.40 23.97 -14.17
CA ASN A 496 -2.61 23.28 -14.58
C ASN A 496 -3.84 23.93 -13.95
N SER A 497 -4.94 24.02 -14.73
CA SER A 497 -6.27 24.36 -14.24
C SER A 497 -7.32 23.46 -14.89
N ILE A 498 -8.36 23.14 -14.14
CA ILE A 498 -9.54 22.38 -14.62
C ILE A 498 -10.70 23.29 -15.04
N GLN A 499 -10.50 24.57 -15.15
CA GLN A 499 -11.54 25.59 -15.40
C GLN A 499 -12.36 25.32 -16.67
N SER A 500 -11.74 24.77 -17.71
CA SER A 500 -12.40 24.37 -18.95
C SER A 500 -13.15 23.02 -18.88
N GLY A 501 -13.16 22.36 -17.72
CA GLY A 501 -13.66 20.99 -17.56
C GLY A 501 -12.67 19.91 -17.95
N LYS A 502 -11.46 20.27 -18.40
CA LYS A 502 -10.32 19.39 -18.67
C LYS A 502 -9.09 19.93 -17.94
N ASP A 503 -8.09 19.09 -17.79
CA ASP A 503 -6.77 19.55 -17.33
C ASP A 503 -6.07 20.29 -18.46
N GLU A 504 -5.93 21.61 -18.32
CA GLU A 504 -5.29 22.44 -19.33
C GLU A 504 -4.16 23.29 -18.74
N ILE A 505 -3.25 23.72 -19.60
CA ILE A 505 -2.15 24.62 -19.21
C ILE A 505 -2.63 26.06 -19.26
N HIS A 506 -2.48 26.74 -18.14
CA HIS A 506 -2.78 28.15 -17.99
C HIS A 506 -1.51 28.95 -17.72
N LEU A 507 -1.51 30.19 -18.16
CA LEU A 507 -0.46 31.18 -17.89
C LEU A 507 -1.07 32.32 -17.08
N TYR A 508 -0.29 32.89 -16.15
CA TYR A 508 -0.65 34.09 -15.41
C TYR A 508 0.48 35.09 -15.54
N ASP A 509 0.16 36.26 -16.08
CA ASP A 509 1.11 37.37 -16.21
C ASP A 509 1.26 38.10 -14.87
N LEU A 510 2.45 38.06 -14.29
CA LEU A 510 2.77 38.66 -12.99
C LEU A 510 2.75 40.18 -12.98
N ARG A 511 2.84 40.84 -14.17
CA ARG A 511 2.80 42.28 -14.31
C ARG A 511 1.41 42.78 -14.66
N ALA A 512 0.75 42.13 -15.64
CA ALA A 512 -0.58 42.51 -16.09
C ALA A 512 -1.69 42.03 -15.17
N GLY A 513 -1.43 41.00 -14.33
CA GLY A 513 -2.46 40.37 -13.50
C GLY A 513 -3.53 39.64 -14.29
N ARG A 514 -3.21 39.15 -15.49
CA ARG A 514 -4.13 38.47 -16.40
C ARG A 514 -3.82 36.98 -16.54
N GLN A 515 -4.87 36.21 -16.72
CA GLN A 515 -4.78 34.78 -16.93
C GLN A 515 -5.14 34.40 -18.37
N TYR A 516 -4.39 33.44 -18.91
CA TYR A 516 -4.60 32.93 -20.27
C TYR A 516 -4.62 31.41 -20.25
N ARG A 517 -5.49 30.78 -21.04
CA ARG A 517 -5.42 29.37 -21.37
C ARG A 517 -4.52 29.21 -22.60
N LEU A 518 -3.49 28.36 -22.47
CA LEU A 518 -2.54 28.05 -23.54
C LEU A 518 -2.91 26.79 -24.30
N SER A 519 -3.10 25.66 -23.58
CA SER A 519 -3.34 24.37 -24.23
C SER A 519 -4.81 24.11 -24.48
N ARG A 520 -5.06 23.39 -25.57
CA ARG A 520 -6.33 22.72 -25.86
C ARG A 520 -6.00 21.30 -26.27
N SER A 521 -6.61 20.30 -25.64
CA SER A 521 -6.33 18.93 -25.98
C SER A 521 -7.55 18.04 -25.80
N ARG A 522 -7.54 16.91 -26.49
CA ARG A 522 -8.68 15.99 -26.51
C ARG A 522 -9.04 15.48 -25.11
N TYR A 523 -8.01 15.07 -24.33
CA TYR A 523 -8.22 14.46 -23.04
C TYR A 523 -7.64 15.25 -21.87
N GLY A 524 -6.78 16.22 -22.15
CA GLY A 524 -6.12 17.06 -21.16
C GLY A 524 -4.63 17.13 -21.34
N SER A 525 -4.06 18.24 -20.86
CA SER A 525 -2.63 18.54 -20.85
C SER A 525 -2.16 18.78 -19.44
N LEU A 526 -1.00 18.23 -19.04
CA LEU A 526 -0.49 18.26 -17.68
C LEU A 526 0.98 18.68 -17.63
N SER A 527 1.41 19.11 -16.44
CA SER A 527 2.81 19.32 -16.09
C SER A 527 3.54 20.28 -17.03
N PRO A 528 3.21 21.59 -17.02
CA PRO A 528 3.91 22.56 -17.86
C PRO A 528 5.37 22.70 -17.48
N SER A 529 6.22 23.06 -18.47
CA SER A 529 7.56 23.59 -18.24
C SER A 529 7.52 25.00 -17.64
N ALA A 530 8.61 25.47 -17.09
CA ALA A 530 8.77 26.87 -16.74
C ALA A 530 8.63 27.74 -18.00
N PRO A 531 7.98 28.91 -17.92
CA PRO A 531 7.97 29.90 -19.01
C PRO A 531 9.38 30.39 -19.36
N GLU A 532 9.67 30.56 -20.66
CA GLU A 532 10.90 31.12 -21.18
C GLU A 532 10.63 32.28 -22.15
N ALA A 533 11.65 33.11 -22.44
CA ALA A 533 11.51 34.30 -23.27
C ALA A 533 11.09 34.02 -24.72
N ASP A 534 11.36 32.81 -25.25
CA ASP A 534 11.00 32.39 -26.61
C ASP A 534 9.52 31.98 -26.75
N SER A 535 8.76 32.01 -25.66
CA SER A 535 7.35 31.65 -25.60
C SER A 535 7.04 30.21 -26.07
N LEU A 536 8.04 29.30 -25.99
CA LEU A 536 7.88 27.89 -26.32
C LEU A 536 7.70 27.09 -25.05
N TYR A 537 6.56 26.39 -24.94
CA TYR A 537 6.17 25.60 -23.78
C TYR A 537 6.21 24.13 -24.07
N TYR A 538 6.67 23.36 -23.09
CA TYR A 538 6.66 21.92 -23.07
C TYR A 538 5.74 21.45 -21.96
N PHE A 539 4.95 20.42 -22.22
CA PHE A 539 4.03 19.81 -21.27
C PHE A 539 3.72 18.37 -21.65
N THR A 540 2.85 17.73 -20.94
CA THR A 540 2.42 16.37 -21.31
C THR A 540 0.95 16.37 -21.71
N THR A 541 0.64 15.64 -22.78
CA THR A 541 -0.74 15.45 -23.28
C THR A 541 -1.13 13.99 -23.14
N TYR A 542 -2.35 13.74 -22.67
CA TYR A 542 -2.84 12.37 -22.50
C TYR A 542 -3.22 11.75 -23.84
N THR A 543 -2.83 10.48 -24.01
CA THR A 543 -3.17 9.60 -25.13
C THR A 543 -3.48 8.19 -24.62
N LEU A 544 -3.96 7.28 -25.47
CA LEU A 544 -4.15 5.86 -25.10
C LEU A 544 -2.88 5.19 -24.54
N ASP A 545 -1.71 5.64 -24.97
CA ASP A 545 -0.42 5.09 -24.52
C ASP A 545 0.12 5.78 -23.26
N GLY A 546 -0.67 6.69 -22.67
CA GLY A 546 -0.32 7.46 -21.47
C GLY A 546 -0.05 8.94 -21.72
N TYR A 547 0.74 9.56 -20.84
CA TYR A 547 1.09 10.97 -20.93
C TYR A 547 2.36 11.16 -21.76
N ARG A 548 2.24 11.84 -22.93
CA ARG A 548 3.32 12.07 -23.88
C ARG A 548 3.82 13.51 -23.80
N LEU A 549 5.11 13.68 -24.07
CA LEU A 549 5.70 15.01 -24.19
C LEU A 549 5.18 15.73 -25.45
N SER A 550 4.70 16.94 -25.27
CA SER A 550 4.15 17.80 -26.29
C SER A 550 4.73 19.20 -26.18
N THR A 551 4.62 19.95 -27.26
CA THR A 551 5.11 21.34 -27.34
C THR A 551 4.08 22.26 -27.99
N GLN A 552 4.06 23.50 -27.59
CA GLN A 552 3.24 24.55 -28.16
C GLN A 552 3.91 25.91 -27.97
N ARG A 553 3.87 26.73 -28.99
CA ARG A 553 4.30 28.13 -28.93
C ARG A 553 3.11 29.01 -28.52
N ALA A 554 3.31 29.89 -27.56
CA ALA A 554 2.32 30.90 -27.23
C ALA A 554 2.38 32.04 -28.24
N THR A 555 1.31 32.21 -28.99
CA THR A 555 1.07 33.31 -29.95
C THR A 555 -0.22 34.01 -29.53
N ALA A 556 -0.43 35.23 -30.04
CA ALA A 556 -1.66 35.97 -29.76
C ALA A 556 -2.93 35.14 -30.08
N ASP A 557 -2.89 34.36 -31.17
CA ASP A 557 -4.02 33.53 -31.60
C ASP A 557 -4.18 32.25 -30.77
N SER A 558 -3.11 31.77 -30.12
CA SER A 558 -3.15 30.56 -29.31
C SER A 558 -3.52 30.80 -27.85
N LEU A 559 -3.39 32.04 -27.38
CA LEU A 559 -3.72 32.44 -26.02
C LEU A 559 -5.18 32.92 -25.95
N VAL A 560 -5.95 32.34 -25.05
CA VAL A 560 -7.30 32.79 -24.73
C VAL A 560 -7.31 33.37 -23.34
N GLU A 561 -7.56 34.69 -23.23
CA GLU A 561 -7.74 35.32 -21.93
C GLU A 561 -8.98 34.74 -21.24
N VAL A 562 -8.81 34.36 -19.98
CA VAL A 562 -9.88 33.75 -19.19
C VAL A 562 -9.94 34.37 -17.82
N GLU A 563 -11.14 34.57 -17.31
CA GLU A 563 -11.34 34.92 -15.92
C GLU A 563 -11.34 33.65 -15.07
N TYR A 564 -10.75 33.73 -13.90
CA TYR A 564 -10.77 32.62 -12.94
C TYR A 564 -12.16 32.50 -12.33
N SER A 565 -12.86 31.43 -12.63
CA SER A 565 -14.24 31.17 -12.20
C SER A 565 -14.30 30.06 -11.17
N GLU A 566 -15.35 30.04 -10.35
CA GLU A 566 -15.53 29.08 -9.25
C GLU A 566 -15.81 27.65 -9.72
N LEU A 567 -16.37 27.47 -10.90
CA LEU A 567 -16.75 26.16 -11.41
C LEU A 567 -16.39 25.98 -12.88
N PRO A 568 -15.96 24.78 -13.30
CA PRO A 568 -15.76 24.46 -14.70
C PRO A 568 -17.05 24.65 -15.49
N VAL A 569 -17.00 25.41 -16.58
CA VAL A 569 -18.15 25.67 -17.44
C VAL A 569 -18.57 24.40 -18.18
N ASP A 570 -17.58 23.67 -18.72
CA ASP A 570 -17.80 22.41 -19.46
C ASP A 570 -17.32 21.22 -18.65
N ARG A 571 -18.24 20.39 -18.22
CA ARG A 571 -17.94 19.16 -17.50
C ARG A 571 -17.77 18.00 -18.45
N VAL A 572 -16.61 17.36 -18.39
CA VAL A 572 -16.31 16.14 -19.17
C VAL A 572 -16.97 14.89 -18.63
N ASN A 573 -17.49 14.92 -17.42
CA ASN A 573 -18.20 13.80 -16.80
C ASN A 573 -19.72 13.96 -16.99
N PRO A 574 -20.48 12.86 -17.19
CA PRO A 574 -21.93 12.94 -17.27
C PRO A 574 -22.51 13.62 -16.04
N PRO A 575 -23.47 14.54 -16.20
CA PRO A 575 -24.14 15.15 -15.06
C PRO A 575 -24.85 14.06 -14.25
N ARG A 576 -24.77 14.17 -12.92
CA ARG A 576 -25.41 13.26 -11.98
C ARG A 576 -26.42 14.02 -11.15
N ARG A 577 -27.53 13.37 -10.81
CA ARG A 577 -28.51 13.94 -9.88
C ARG A 577 -27.84 14.22 -8.54
N LYS A 578 -27.93 15.46 -8.06
CA LYS A 578 -27.43 15.80 -6.72
C LYS A 578 -28.33 15.21 -5.64
N TRP A 579 -27.70 14.75 -4.57
CA TRP A 579 -28.40 14.35 -3.38
C TRP A 579 -28.96 15.57 -2.64
N ASP A 580 -30.10 15.40 -1.99
CA ASP A 580 -30.64 16.38 -1.08
C ASP A 580 -30.03 16.16 0.31
N VAL A 581 -28.78 16.59 0.47
CA VAL A 581 -27.96 16.43 1.66
C VAL A 581 -27.16 17.71 1.92
N MET A 582 -26.61 17.82 3.14
CA MET A 582 -25.72 18.91 3.50
C MET A 582 -24.56 19.05 2.50
N ASN A 583 -24.26 20.26 2.09
CA ASN A 583 -23.03 20.59 1.40
C ASN A 583 -21.91 20.78 2.42
N ILE A 584 -20.87 19.96 2.34
CA ILE A 584 -19.75 19.98 3.28
C ILE A 584 -18.80 21.19 3.07
N ASP A 585 -18.84 21.83 1.91
CA ASP A 585 -18.01 23.00 1.62
C ASP A 585 -18.34 24.15 2.60
N THR A 586 -19.61 24.30 2.94
CA THR A 586 -20.12 25.36 3.83
C THR A 586 -19.95 25.03 5.32
N VAL A 587 -19.46 23.85 5.66
CA VAL A 587 -19.26 23.46 7.07
C VAL A 587 -18.07 24.18 7.64
N ASP A 588 -18.32 25.13 8.54
CA ASP A 588 -17.27 25.76 9.35
C ASP A 588 -16.80 24.82 10.46
N VAL A 589 -15.49 24.62 10.57
CA VAL A 589 -14.87 23.75 11.57
C VAL A 589 -13.87 24.53 12.44
N SER A 590 -14.33 24.84 13.65
CA SER A 590 -13.53 25.51 14.67
C SER A 590 -12.36 24.65 15.14
N PHE A 591 -11.27 25.29 15.55
CA PHE A 591 -10.12 24.69 16.24
C PHE A 591 -10.38 24.33 17.71
N GLU A 592 -11.60 24.54 18.21
CA GLU A 592 -12.00 24.22 19.56
C GLU A 592 -13.03 23.10 19.58
N PHE A 593 -12.94 22.22 20.55
CA PHE A 593 -13.99 21.23 20.78
C PHE A 593 -15.31 21.91 21.12
N ALA A 594 -16.43 21.25 20.78
CA ALA A 594 -17.74 21.72 21.23
C ALA A 594 -17.78 21.77 22.75
N GLU A 595 -18.49 22.78 23.28
CA GLU A 595 -18.64 22.98 24.73
C GLU A 595 -19.17 21.69 25.38
N GLY A 596 -18.61 21.33 26.53
CA GLY A 596 -18.94 20.10 27.26
C GLY A 596 -18.34 18.82 26.69
N THR A 597 -17.53 18.86 25.61
CA THR A 597 -16.87 17.67 25.08
C THR A 597 -15.82 17.14 26.06
N PRO A 598 -15.93 15.88 26.57
CA PRO A 598 -14.94 15.35 27.50
C PRO A 598 -13.64 15.03 26.78
N VAL A 599 -12.60 15.81 27.05
CA VAL A 599 -11.22 15.57 26.55
C VAL A 599 -10.35 15.08 27.69
N LYS A 600 -9.68 13.94 27.53
CA LYS A 600 -8.82 13.35 28.54
C LYS A 600 -7.64 12.59 27.97
N ARG A 601 -6.63 12.33 28.79
CA ARG A 601 -5.48 11.54 28.39
C ARG A 601 -5.89 10.11 28.02
N PHE A 602 -5.39 9.64 26.87
CA PHE A 602 -5.47 8.23 26.48
C PHE A 602 -4.25 7.49 27.04
N ARG A 603 -4.46 6.68 28.09
CA ARG A 603 -3.39 5.95 28.76
C ARG A 603 -3.12 4.64 28.05
N LYS A 604 -2.01 4.56 27.29
CA LYS A 604 -1.61 3.36 26.54
C LYS A 604 -1.57 2.10 27.39
N GLY A 605 -0.96 2.17 28.61
CA GLY A 605 -0.77 1.03 29.47
C GLY A 605 -2.08 0.33 29.88
N THR A 606 -3.16 1.08 30.08
CA THR A 606 -4.47 0.51 30.41
C THR A 606 -5.24 -0.03 29.20
N HIS A 607 -4.73 0.18 27.98
CA HIS A 607 -5.37 -0.19 26.73
C HIS A 607 -4.50 -1.13 25.87
N LEU A 608 -3.44 -1.71 26.46
CA LEU A 608 -2.56 -2.65 25.75
C LEU A 608 -3.29 -3.91 25.28
N PHE A 609 -4.25 -4.37 26.09
CA PHE A 609 -5.08 -5.50 25.74
C PHE A 609 -6.48 -5.02 25.37
N ASN A 610 -6.89 -5.30 24.16
CA ASN A 610 -8.21 -5.03 23.65
C ASN A 610 -8.67 -6.28 22.90
N VAL A 611 -9.30 -7.21 23.66
CA VAL A 611 -9.85 -8.44 23.07
C VAL A 611 -10.95 -8.06 22.10
N HIS A 612 -10.75 -8.34 20.84
CA HIS A 612 -11.68 -7.91 19.78
C HIS A 612 -12.28 -9.10 19.02
N SER A 613 -11.58 -10.24 19.01
CA SER A 613 -12.01 -11.39 18.21
C SER A 613 -11.74 -12.70 18.94
N TRP A 614 -12.55 -13.70 18.65
CA TRP A 614 -12.41 -15.06 19.14
C TRP A 614 -12.94 -16.05 18.11
N ALA A 615 -12.57 -17.32 18.25
CA ALA A 615 -13.06 -18.39 17.41
C ALA A 615 -13.27 -19.66 18.25
N PRO A 616 -14.36 -20.44 18.03
CA PRO A 616 -14.61 -21.71 18.71
C PRO A 616 -13.84 -22.87 18.08
N TRP A 617 -12.62 -22.62 17.61
CA TRP A 617 -11.66 -23.60 17.10
C TRP A 617 -10.24 -23.11 17.37
N ASP A 618 -9.31 -24.05 17.41
CA ASP A 618 -7.90 -23.80 17.57
C ASP A 618 -7.25 -23.45 16.23
N PHE A 619 -6.56 -22.32 16.16
CA PHE A 619 -5.69 -21.95 15.05
C PHE A 619 -4.60 -20.98 15.53
N ASP A 620 -3.53 -20.88 14.74
CA ASP A 620 -2.45 -19.94 15.02
C ASP A 620 -2.57 -18.73 14.06
N PRO A 621 -2.98 -17.55 14.55
CA PRO A 621 -3.15 -16.38 13.71
C PRO A 621 -1.87 -15.92 13.01
N VAL A 622 -0.69 -16.19 13.60
CA VAL A 622 0.60 -15.81 13.04
C VAL A 622 0.99 -16.76 11.89
N LYS A 623 0.76 -18.06 12.07
CA LYS A 623 1.08 -19.05 11.05
C LYS A 623 0.17 -19.01 9.84
N VAL A 624 -1.07 -18.60 10.00
CA VAL A 624 -2.01 -18.37 8.89
C VAL A 624 -1.44 -17.42 7.84
N THR A 625 -0.62 -16.47 8.27
CA THR A 625 -0.02 -15.47 7.39
C THR A 625 1.30 -15.92 6.75
N SER A 626 1.96 -16.92 7.30
CA SER A 626 3.33 -17.31 6.92
C SER A 626 3.45 -18.71 6.32
N GLU A 627 2.48 -19.60 6.55
CA GLU A 627 2.54 -20.99 6.13
C GLU A 627 1.49 -21.33 5.07
N THR A 628 1.88 -22.16 4.10
CA THR A 628 0.99 -22.67 3.04
C THR A 628 0.00 -23.71 3.55
N ARG A 629 0.17 -24.23 4.77
CA ARG A 629 -0.72 -25.21 5.40
C ARG A 629 -1.38 -24.60 6.63
N PHE A 630 -2.69 -24.47 6.55
CA PHE A 630 -3.53 -23.97 7.62
C PHE A 630 -4.08 -25.14 8.44
N ASN A 631 -3.65 -25.25 9.69
CA ASN A 631 -4.14 -26.26 10.61
C ASN A 631 -5.20 -25.67 11.53
N VAL A 632 -6.42 -26.18 11.43
CA VAL A 632 -7.53 -25.88 12.34
C VAL A 632 -7.81 -27.10 13.19
N GLY A 633 -7.81 -26.92 14.51
CA GLY A 633 -8.10 -27.96 15.48
C GLY A 633 -9.39 -27.69 16.27
N VAL A 634 -9.81 -28.70 17.01
CA VAL A 634 -10.90 -28.55 17.99
C VAL A 634 -10.35 -27.73 19.17
N GLY A 635 -11.03 -26.61 19.52
CA GLY A 635 -10.53 -25.75 20.57
C GLY A 635 -11.15 -24.38 20.57
N ALA A 636 -10.39 -23.38 21.01
CA ALA A 636 -10.78 -21.97 20.98
C ALA A 636 -9.55 -21.06 20.84
N THR A 637 -9.73 -19.95 20.15
CA THR A 637 -8.69 -18.92 19.98
C THR A 637 -9.25 -17.55 20.30
N VAL A 638 -8.49 -16.74 21.02
CA VAL A 638 -8.83 -15.34 21.38
C VAL A 638 -7.72 -14.43 20.88
N MET A 639 -8.08 -13.29 20.27
CA MET A 639 -7.15 -12.32 19.71
C MET A 639 -7.36 -10.92 20.31
N SER A 640 -6.27 -10.23 20.49
CA SER A 640 -6.23 -8.87 21.06
C SER A 640 -5.27 -7.99 20.25
N GLN A 641 -5.67 -6.76 19.99
CA GLN A 641 -4.83 -5.70 19.44
C GLN A 641 -5.27 -4.36 20.00
N ASP A 642 -4.33 -3.55 20.47
CA ASP A 642 -4.64 -2.20 20.93
C ASP A 642 -5.00 -1.25 19.77
N LEU A 643 -5.65 -0.13 20.08
CA LEU A 643 -6.09 0.85 19.06
C LEU A 643 -4.93 1.53 18.33
N LEU A 644 -3.76 1.62 18.95
CA LEU A 644 -2.58 2.27 18.37
C LEU A 644 -1.66 1.28 17.65
N SER A 645 -2.08 0.01 17.54
CA SER A 645 -1.29 -1.06 16.93
C SER A 645 0.11 -1.23 17.55
N SER A 646 0.24 -0.94 18.83
CA SER A 646 1.50 -1.10 19.57
C SER A 646 1.64 -2.48 20.21
N THR A 647 0.55 -3.22 20.34
CA THR A 647 0.51 -4.56 20.97
C THR A 647 -0.42 -5.47 20.20
N THR A 648 0.03 -6.68 19.89
CA THR A 648 -0.83 -7.76 19.40
C THR A 648 -0.64 -8.98 20.28
N ALA A 649 -1.72 -9.70 20.56
CA ALA A 649 -1.66 -10.93 21.34
C ALA A 649 -2.71 -11.94 20.89
N TYR A 650 -2.40 -13.20 21.07
CA TYR A 650 -3.43 -14.25 20.98
C TYR A 650 -3.21 -15.32 22.05
N LEU A 651 -4.29 -16.00 22.39
CA LEU A 651 -4.31 -17.18 23.24
C LEU A 651 -5.17 -18.24 22.56
N ALA A 652 -4.63 -19.44 22.39
CA ALA A 652 -5.32 -20.55 21.76
C ALA A 652 -5.22 -21.80 22.62
N TYR A 653 -6.37 -22.47 22.81
CA TYR A 653 -6.46 -23.79 23.42
C TYR A 653 -6.95 -24.77 22.36
N GLY A 654 -6.26 -25.89 22.20
CA GLY A 654 -6.56 -26.91 21.21
C GLY A 654 -6.44 -28.33 21.73
N TYR A 655 -7.24 -29.23 21.15
CA TYR A 655 -7.11 -30.65 21.32
C TYR A 655 -6.29 -31.27 20.20
N VAL A 656 -5.17 -31.90 20.52
CA VAL A 656 -4.16 -32.38 19.55
C VAL A 656 -4.31 -33.85 19.19
N GLY A 657 -5.24 -34.55 19.82
CA GLY A 657 -5.43 -36.00 19.68
C GLY A 657 -4.74 -36.83 20.78
N GLY A 658 -4.99 -38.13 20.85
CA GLY A 658 -4.39 -39.00 21.85
C GLY A 658 -4.67 -38.63 23.31
N GLY A 659 -5.75 -37.92 23.62
CA GLY A 659 -6.08 -37.44 24.97
C GLY A 659 -5.26 -36.20 25.41
N THR A 660 -4.52 -35.58 24.54
CA THR A 660 -3.68 -34.40 24.86
C THR A 660 -4.28 -33.08 24.42
N SER A 661 -4.13 -32.05 25.25
CA SER A 661 -4.52 -30.68 24.95
C SER A 661 -3.30 -29.76 24.98
N GLN A 662 -3.40 -28.67 24.25
CA GLN A 662 -2.34 -27.68 24.10
C GLN A 662 -2.89 -26.27 24.36
N LEU A 663 -2.17 -25.51 25.19
CA LEU A 663 -2.39 -24.08 25.36
C LEU A 663 -1.19 -23.33 24.79
N ARG A 664 -1.43 -22.41 23.85
CA ARG A 664 -0.40 -21.62 23.20
C ARG A 664 -0.81 -20.15 23.09
N GLY A 665 0.17 -19.28 23.07
CA GLY A 665 -0.08 -17.86 22.88
C GLY A 665 1.16 -17.11 22.47
N ALA A 666 0.93 -15.91 21.96
CA ALA A 666 1.99 -14.95 21.70
C ALA A 666 1.55 -13.55 22.08
N LEU A 667 2.52 -12.75 22.48
CA LEU A 667 2.41 -11.33 22.78
C LEU A 667 3.53 -10.61 22.04
N ASN A 668 3.16 -9.73 21.13
CA ASN A 668 4.10 -8.89 20.40
C ASN A 668 3.93 -7.45 20.85
N TYR A 669 5.05 -6.79 21.14
CA TYR A 669 5.07 -5.40 21.54
C TYR A 669 5.96 -4.57 20.62
N TYR A 670 5.39 -3.51 20.04
CA TYR A 670 6.01 -2.66 19.03
C TYR A 670 6.17 -1.20 19.45
N GLY A 671 5.82 -0.85 20.67
CA GLY A 671 5.88 0.54 21.18
C GLY A 671 7.31 1.06 21.40
N LEU A 672 8.31 0.19 21.37
CA LEU A 672 9.74 0.52 21.40
C LEU A 672 10.35 0.29 20.02
N ALA A 673 11.50 0.91 19.74
CA ALA A 673 12.20 0.68 18.47
C ALA A 673 12.59 -0.80 18.27
N PRO A 674 13.08 -1.55 19.24
CA PRO A 674 13.10 -3.00 19.19
C PRO A 674 11.67 -3.57 19.29
N LYS A 675 11.41 -4.58 18.47
CA LYS A 675 10.22 -5.42 18.51
C LYS A 675 10.46 -6.55 19.51
N PHE A 676 9.53 -6.75 20.44
CA PHE A 676 9.54 -7.83 21.41
C PHE A 676 8.44 -8.83 21.07
N GLU A 677 8.79 -10.10 20.96
CA GLU A 677 7.88 -11.20 20.64
C GLU A 677 8.03 -12.26 21.74
N LEU A 678 7.03 -12.37 22.61
CA LEU A 678 6.93 -13.40 23.64
C LEU A 678 6.01 -14.50 23.12
N GLY A 679 6.47 -15.73 23.07
CA GLY A 679 5.66 -16.89 22.67
C GLY A 679 5.72 -17.98 23.75
N PHE A 680 4.61 -18.66 23.97
CA PHE A 680 4.58 -19.83 24.82
C PHE A 680 3.71 -20.95 24.25
N ASN A 681 4.04 -22.17 24.64
CA ASN A 681 3.30 -23.36 24.35
C ASN A 681 3.35 -24.33 25.54
N TYR A 682 2.20 -24.84 25.97
CA TYR A 682 2.06 -25.76 27.08
C TYR A 682 1.15 -26.92 26.71
N GLY A 683 1.60 -28.13 26.92
CA GLY A 683 0.86 -29.34 26.53
C GLY A 683 1.12 -29.79 25.09
N GLY A 684 0.30 -30.68 24.57
CA GLY A 684 0.56 -31.33 23.29
C GLY A 684 1.49 -32.53 23.42
N GLY A 685 1.92 -33.08 22.27
CA GLY A 685 2.86 -34.20 22.24
C GLY A 685 4.28 -33.80 22.56
N TRP A 686 5.03 -34.69 23.20
CA TRP A 686 6.44 -34.49 23.46
C TRP A 686 7.26 -34.42 22.18
N GLN A 687 8.18 -33.49 22.13
CA GLN A 687 9.21 -33.45 21.09
C GLN A 687 10.50 -34.09 21.63
N SER A 688 11.02 -35.07 20.90
CA SER A 688 12.36 -35.61 21.13
C SER A 688 13.38 -34.83 20.33
N LEU A 689 14.56 -34.63 20.88
CA LEU A 689 15.67 -34.03 20.15
C LEU A 689 16.15 -34.91 18.99
N TYR A 690 15.91 -36.22 19.06
CA TYR A 690 16.39 -37.23 18.12
C TYR A 690 15.27 -38.06 17.42
N GLY A 691 14.03 -37.62 17.49
CA GLY A 691 12.96 -38.07 16.60
C GLY A 691 12.38 -39.49 16.82
N PHE A 692 12.94 -40.35 17.68
CA PHE A 692 12.48 -41.75 17.82
C PHE A 692 12.43 -42.18 19.29
N LEU A 693 11.46 -41.70 20.01
CA LEU A 693 11.04 -42.34 21.26
C LEU A 693 9.74 -43.14 20.96
N SER A 694 9.70 -44.40 21.34
CA SER A 694 8.45 -45.16 21.36
C SER A 694 7.49 -44.55 22.38
N GLU A 695 6.17 -44.68 22.18
CA GLU A 695 5.17 -44.16 23.12
C GLU A 695 5.37 -44.65 24.55
N GLU A 696 5.98 -45.84 24.73
CA GLU A 696 6.32 -46.44 26.03
C GLU A 696 7.45 -45.73 26.78
N GLN A 697 8.35 -45.05 26.07
CA GLN A 697 9.48 -44.34 26.62
C GLN A 697 9.19 -42.90 27.09
N VAL A 698 8.02 -42.35 26.75
CA VAL A 698 7.63 -40.99 27.16
C VAL A 698 6.91 -41.09 28.52
N PRO A 699 7.39 -40.36 29.54
CA PRO A 699 6.69 -40.31 30.82
C PRO A 699 5.29 -39.67 30.62
N ARG A 700 4.24 -40.48 30.76
CA ARG A 700 2.83 -40.08 30.54
C ARG A 700 2.36 -38.87 31.40
N ARG A 701 3.12 -38.44 32.39
CA ARG A 701 2.78 -37.38 33.36
C ARG A 701 3.46 -36.04 33.06
N LYS A 702 4.47 -35.96 32.22
CA LYS A 702 5.17 -34.69 31.93
C LYS A 702 4.57 -34.02 30.70
N LYS A 703 4.16 -32.76 30.86
CA LYS A 703 3.62 -31.96 29.76
C LYS A 703 4.73 -31.15 29.10
N TYR A 704 4.66 -31.04 27.77
CA TYR A 704 5.56 -30.19 27.00
C TYR A 704 5.37 -28.72 27.40
N PHE A 705 6.48 -28.00 27.52
CA PHE A 705 6.49 -26.55 27.77
C PHE A 705 7.57 -25.89 26.92
N ASP A 706 7.23 -24.78 26.31
CA ASP A 706 8.09 -23.99 25.46
C ASP A 706 7.79 -22.50 25.71
N LEU A 707 8.82 -21.74 26.01
CA LEU A 707 8.74 -20.29 26.24
C LEU A 707 9.84 -19.60 25.44
N SER A 708 9.45 -18.64 24.58
CA SER A 708 10.38 -17.89 23.75
C SER A 708 10.25 -16.39 23.96
N LEU A 709 11.40 -15.70 24.01
CA LEU A 709 11.49 -14.26 23.91
C LEU A 709 12.41 -13.91 22.75
N LYS A 710 11.85 -13.27 21.74
CA LYS A 710 12.61 -12.75 20.60
C LYS A 710 12.62 -11.24 20.62
N VAL A 711 13.79 -10.67 20.44
CA VAL A 711 14.00 -9.24 20.27
C VAL A 711 14.59 -9.01 18.89
N SER A 712 14.00 -8.12 18.11
CA SER A 712 14.49 -7.74 16.78
C SER A 712 14.43 -6.25 16.58
N LEU A 713 15.35 -5.71 15.78
CA LEU A 713 15.38 -4.30 15.42
C LEU A 713 15.32 -4.16 13.89
N PRO A 714 14.13 -4.22 13.29
CA PRO A 714 13.97 -3.97 11.85
C PRO A 714 14.34 -2.53 11.53
N MET A 715 15.29 -2.33 10.62
CA MET A 715 15.71 -1.01 10.16
C MET A 715 15.52 -0.87 8.65
N THR A 716 14.82 0.17 8.22
CA THR A 716 14.68 0.55 6.82
C THR A 716 15.72 1.60 6.45
N LEU A 717 16.62 1.25 5.55
CA LEU A 717 17.72 2.10 5.07
C LEU A 717 17.52 2.50 3.60
N SER A 718 16.28 2.41 3.10
CA SER A 718 15.90 2.65 1.71
C SER A 718 16.20 4.08 1.28
N SER A 719 16.69 4.25 0.06
CA SER A 719 16.98 5.57 -0.54
C SER A 719 16.92 5.51 -2.06
N GLY A 720 16.11 6.38 -2.66
CA GLY A 720 16.00 6.48 -4.10
C GLY A 720 15.52 5.19 -4.74
N TYR A 721 16.34 4.62 -5.61
CA TYR A 721 16.05 3.41 -6.36
C TYR A 721 16.18 2.11 -5.53
N HIS A 722 16.91 2.16 -4.41
CA HIS A 722 17.23 1.01 -3.58
C HIS A 722 16.30 0.89 -2.36
N THR A 723 15.82 -0.32 -2.12
CA THR A 723 15.12 -0.72 -0.91
C THR A 723 16.08 -1.56 -0.08
N ARG A 724 16.52 -0.99 1.06
CA ARG A 724 17.51 -1.61 1.95
C ARG A 724 16.90 -1.86 3.31
N THR A 725 17.20 -3.02 3.88
CA THR A 725 16.79 -3.36 5.25
C THR A 725 17.98 -3.96 6.01
N LEU A 726 18.01 -3.74 7.31
CA LEU A 726 18.96 -4.36 8.23
C LEU A 726 18.18 -4.76 9.49
N THR A 727 18.26 -6.02 9.88
CA THR A 727 17.54 -6.54 11.05
C THR A 727 18.45 -7.43 11.90
N PRO A 728 19.07 -6.88 12.94
CA PRO A 728 19.61 -7.71 14.01
C PRO A 728 18.49 -8.31 14.83
N TYR A 729 18.68 -9.56 15.29
CA TYR A 729 17.71 -10.24 16.13
C TYR A 729 18.38 -11.24 17.08
N ALA A 730 17.72 -11.49 18.21
CA ALA A 730 18.06 -12.56 19.13
C ALA A 730 16.78 -13.19 19.69
N GLU A 731 16.76 -14.52 19.81
CA GLU A 731 15.68 -15.29 20.41
C GLU A 731 16.26 -16.24 21.45
N LEU A 732 15.82 -16.10 22.68
CA LEU A 732 16.06 -17.07 23.74
C LEU A 732 14.79 -17.90 23.91
N ARG A 733 14.92 -19.22 23.81
CA ARG A 733 13.79 -20.13 23.89
C ARG A 733 14.11 -21.27 24.88
N HIS A 734 13.33 -21.37 25.94
CA HIS A 734 13.34 -22.53 26.83
C HIS A 734 12.46 -23.63 26.23
N ILE A 735 13.04 -24.82 26.07
CA ILE A 735 12.35 -25.97 25.50
C ILE A 735 12.45 -27.11 26.50
N ASN A 736 11.32 -27.55 27.04
CA ASN A 736 11.25 -28.71 27.86
C ASN A 736 11.07 -29.95 26.95
N ALA A 737 12.17 -30.41 26.38
CA ALA A 737 12.20 -31.60 25.49
C ALA A 737 12.91 -32.77 26.20
N LEU A 738 12.52 -34.00 25.81
CA LEU A 738 13.23 -35.17 26.32
C LEU A 738 14.63 -35.31 25.69
N ILE A 739 15.61 -35.44 26.53
CA ILE A 739 16.99 -35.76 26.16
C ILE A 739 17.33 -37.05 26.85
N TRP A 740 17.64 -38.10 26.07
CA TRP A 740 18.09 -39.38 26.61
C TRP A 740 19.60 -39.35 26.83
N GLU A 741 20.00 -39.60 28.02
CA GLU A 741 21.41 -39.72 28.37
C GLU A 741 21.54 -40.81 29.45
N ASN A 742 22.38 -41.85 29.22
CA ASN A 742 22.73 -42.89 30.19
C ASN A 742 21.51 -43.52 30.90
N ASP A 743 20.49 -43.97 30.13
CA ASP A 743 19.25 -44.53 30.66
C ASP A 743 18.40 -43.60 31.54
N ARG A 744 18.73 -42.33 31.61
CA ARG A 744 17.94 -41.28 32.29
C ARG A 744 17.35 -40.29 31.30
N SER A 745 16.05 -40.00 31.44
CA SER A 745 15.43 -38.93 30.68
C SER A 745 15.65 -37.59 31.40
N GLU A 746 16.37 -36.66 30.79
CA GLU A 746 16.47 -35.29 31.23
C GLU A 746 15.63 -34.37 30.40
N THR A 747 15.09 -33.32 31.04
CA THR A 747 14.20 -32.37 30.38
C THR A 747 14.70 -30.94 30.55
N GLY A 748 14.67 -30.19 29.43
CA GLY A 748 14.90 -28.77 29.46
C GLY A 748 16.27 -28.31 29.02
N TYR A 749 16.29 -27.44 28.02
CA TYR A 749 17.45 -26.65 27.62
C TYR A 749 17.00 -25.29 27.08
N GLN A 750 17.92 -24.33 27.08
CA GLN A 750 17.69 -22.99 26.52
C GLN A 750 18.43 -22.91 25.20
N ARG A 751 17.68 -22.62 24.15
CA ARG A 751 18.21 -22.35 22.79
C ARG A 751 18.31 -20.86 22.57
N LEU A 752 19.51 -20.40 22.27
CA LEU A 752 19.76 -19.05 21.80
C LEU A 752 19.96 -19.07 20.28
N VAL A 753 19.15 -18.32 19.57
CA VAL A 753 19.33 -18.00 18.15
C VAL A 753 19.63 -16.50 18.04
N ALA A 754 20.74 -16.13 17.44
CA ALA A 754 21.05 -14.71 17.18
C ALA A 754 21.51 -14.54 15.75
N GLY A 755 21.24 -13.38 15.16
CA GLY A 755 21.61 -13.16 13.77
C GLY A 755 21.43 -11.74 13.29
N LEU A 756 21.86 -11.54 12.05
CA LEU A 756 21.77 -10.30 11.32
C LEU A 756 21.26 -10.60 9.91
N LEU A 757 20.18 -9.94 9.52
CA LEU A 757 19.65 -9.98 8.16
C LEU A 757 19.88 -8.63 7.49
N PHE A 758 20.52 -8.63 6.33
CA PHE A 758 20.68 -7.46 5.48
C PHE A 758 20.09 -7.74 4.09
N SER A 759 19.42 -6.76 3.50
CA SER A 759 19.00 -6.84 2.09
C SER A 759 19.14 -5.50 1.36
N ASP A 760 19.47 -5.56 0.08
CA ASP A 760 19.45 -4.44 -0.86
C ASP A 760 18.83 -4.90 -2.17
N ASN A 761 17.65 -4.37 -2.50
CA ASN A 761 16.93 -4.69 -3.72
C ASN A 761 16.61 -3.42 -4.48
N VAL A 762 16.68 -3.45 -5.80
CA VAL A 762 16.19 -2.35 -6.63
C VAL A 762 14.66 -2.35 -6.69
N ARG A 763 14.08 -1.17 -6.88
CA ARG A 763 12.63 -1.03 -7.06
C ARG A 763 12.18 -1.76 -8.32
N MET A 764 11.04 -2.42 -8.22
CA MET A 764 10.43 -3.19 -9.30
C MET A 764 9.52 -2.31 -10.16
N ALA A 765 9.42 -2.65 -11.43
CA ALA A 765 8.39 -2.15 -12.34
C ALA A 765 7.09 -2.95 -12.17
N THR A 766 6.00 -2.48 -12.79
CA THR A 766 4.69 -3.11 -12.68
C THR A 766 4.68 -4.57 -13.19
N ARG A 767 5.43 -4.86 -14.24
CA ARG A 767 5.50 -6.21 -14.84
C ARG A 767 6.52 -7.14 -14.18
N ASP A 768 7.42 -6.60 -13.35
CA ASP A 768 8.39 -7.41 -12.64
C ASP A 768 7.71 -8.21 -11.52
N PHE A 769 8.08 -9.45 -11.32
CA PHE A 769 7.63 -10.30 -10.20
C PHE A 769 8.77 -10.61 -9.22
N LEU A 770 10.02 -10.34 -9.60
CA LEU A 770 11.19 -10.35 -8.74
C LEU A 770 12.05 -9.11 -9.02
N PRO A 771 12.86 -8.64 -8.07
CA PRO A 771 13.82 -7.57 -8.32
C PRO A 771 14.77 -7.92 -9.45
N ARG A 772 15.04 -6.98 -10.35
CA ARG A 772 16.03 -7.19 -11.43
C ARG A 772 17.45 -7.34 -10.91
N TRP A 773 17.76 -6.62 -9.83
CA TRP A 773 19.00 -6.71 -9.08
C TRP A 773 18.70 -6.65 -7.60
N GLY A 774 19.40 -7.46 -6.86
CA GLY A 774 19.29 -7.41 -5.42
C GLY A 774 20.04 -8.54 -4.77
N TYR A 775 20.24 -8.40 -3.46
CA TYR A 775 20.79 -9.47 -2.64
C TYR A 775 20.29 -9.36 -1.20
N ALA A 776 20.29 -10.49 -0.53
CA ALA A 776 20.05 -10.58 0.90
C ALA A 776 21.07 -11.53 1.52
N LEU A 777 21.57 -11.17 2.68
CA LEU A 777 22.52 -11.96 3.47
C LEU A 777 21.97 -12.12 4.87
N ARG A 778 21.98 -13.35 5.38
CA ARG A 778 21.65 -13.64 6.77
C ARG A 778 22.78 -14.43 7.41
N PHE A 779 23.37 -13.85 8.42
CA PHE A 779 24.26 -14.53 9.33
C PHE A 779 23.48 -14.92 10.58
N SER A 780 23.59 -16.17 11.04
CA SER A 780 22.94 -16.63 12.26
C SER A 780 23.78 -17.64 13.03
N THR A 781 23.58 -17.67 14.34
CA THR A 781 24.14 -18.68 15.24
C THR A 781 23.04 -19.30 16.08
N VAL A 782 23.15 -20.61 16.34
CA VAL A 782 22.27 -21.36 17.23
C VAL A 782 23.15 -22.04 18.27
N SER A 783 22.81 -21.91 19.55
CA SER A 783 23.55 -22.52 20.67
C SER A 783 22.62 -22.83 21.84
N ALA A 784 23.07 -23.63 22.79
CA ALA A 784 22.46 -23.83 24.10
C ALA A 784 23.41 -23.33 25.18
N PRO A 785 23.44 -22.00 25.49
CA PRO A 785 24.47 -21.38 26.27
C PRO A 785 24.49 -21.83 27.74
N PHE A 786 23.38 -22.34 28.25
CA PHE A 786 23.23 -22.73 29.66
C PHE A 786 23.26 -24.24 29.91
N ARG A 787 23.57 -25.03 28.85
CA ARG A 787 23.67 -26.48 28.95
C ARG A 787 24.86 -26.99 28.12
N GLY A 788 25.71 -27.79 28.73
CA GLY A 788 26.82 -28.46 28.05
C GLY A 788 26.35 -29.56 27.11
N GLY A 789 27.27 -30.12 26.32
CA GLY A 789 26.99 -31.24 25.40
C GLY A 789 26.28 -30.85 24.10
N PHE A 790 25.87 -29.59 23.93
CA PHE A 790 25.21 -29.11 22.71
C PHE A 790 26.18 -28.53 21.68
N GLY A 791 26.00 -28.90 20.42
CA GLY A 791 26.69 -28.28 19.30
C GLY A 791 26.31 -26.82 19.11
N ARG A 792 27.19 -26.03 18.48
CA ARG A 792 26.93 -24.66 18.07
C ARG A 792 26.87 -24.59 16.56
N ILE A 793 25.80 -24.01 16.02
CA ILE A 793 25.65 -23.74 14.59
C ILE A 793 26.12 -22.32 14.29
N LEU A 794 26.87 -22.18 13.20
CA LEU A 794 27.10 -20.94 12.48
C LEU A 794 26.54 -21.13 11.06
N SER A 795 25.72 -20.23 10.61
CA SER A 795 25.07 -20.29 9.27
C SER A 795 25.20 -18.96 8.55
N LEU A 796 25.53 -19.03 7.27
CA LEU A 796 25.48 -17.92 6.35
C LEU A 796 24.55 -18.29 5.19
N TYR A 797 23.43 -17.59 5.10
CA TYR A 797 22.48 -17.69 4.00
C TYR A 797 22.61 -16.47 3.09
N GLY A 798 22.66 -16.70 1.80
CA GLY A 798 22.66 -15.66 0.77
C GLY A 798 21.58 -15.86 -0.27
N ARG A 799 21.05 -14.76 -0.79
CA ARG A 799 20.15 -14.74 -1.94
C ARG A 799 20.55 -13.60 -2.86
N VAL A 800 20.62 -13.88 -4.15
CA VAL A 800 20.97 -12.89 -5.19
C VAL A 800 19.92 -12.94 -6.28
N TYR A 801 19.46 -11.78 -6.71
CA TYR A 801 18.60 -11.59 -7.88
C TYR A 801 19.41 -11.01 -9.03
N LEU A 802 19.26 -11.61 -10.18
CA LEU A 802 19.90 -11.21 -11.43
C LEU A 802 18.85 -11.09 -12.54
N PRO A 803 19.04 -10.18 -13.51
CA PRO A 803 18.19 -10.17 -14.70
C PRO A 803 18.36 -11.47 -15.47
N GLY A 804 17.27 -11.97 -16.05
CA GLY A 804 17.35 -13.10 -16.96
C GLY A 804 17.70 -12.70 -18.39
N LEU A 805 17.55 -13.65 -19.31
CA LEU A 805 17.96 -13.50 -20.72
C LEU A 805 17.09 -12.51 -21.51
N MET A 806 15.83 -12.32 -21.09
CA MET A 806 14.86 -11.43 -21.73
C MET A 806 14.25 -10.44 -20.73
N PRO A 807 13.55 -9.39 -21.19
CA PRO A 807 12.81 -8.49 -20.30
C PRO A 807 11.84 -9.28 -19.41
N HIS A 808 11.79 -8.91 -18.12
CA HIS A 808 10.95 -9.56 -17.08
C HIS A 808 11.30 -11.02 -16.78
N HIS A 809 12.39 -11.56 -17.31
CA HIS A 809 12.98 -12.79 -16.83
C HIS A 809 13.87 -12.49 -15.62
N SER A 810 13.95 -13.43 -14.68
CA SER A 810 14.74 -13.31 -13.45
C SER A 810 15.44 -14.61 -13.11
N LEU A 811 16.71 -14.50 -12.72
CA LEU A 811 17.46 -15.58 -12.12
C LEU A 811 17.65 -15.28 -10.63
N MET A 812 17.18 -16.18 -9.78
CA MET A 812 17.37 -16.11 -8.34
C MET A 812 18.29 -17.23 -7.91
N LEU A 813 19.43 -16.85 -7.34
CA LEU A 813 20.38 -17.78 -6.72
C LEU A 813 20.26 -17.68 -5.21
N ARG A 814 20.17 -18.83 -4.53
CA ARG A 814 20.20 -18.90 -3.06
C ARG A 814 21.28 -19.87 -2.64
N GLY A 815 22.00 -19.55 -1.58
CA GLY A 815 23.03 -20.40 -1.02
C GLY A 815 22.98 -20.42 0.50
N ASN A 816 23.36 -21.54 1.08
CA ASN A 816 23.52 -21.67 2.52
C ASN A 816 24.84 -22.38 2.82
N LEU A 817 25.62 -21.84 3.73
CA LEU A 817 26.81 -22.44 4.34
C LEU A 817 26.55 -22.57 5.83
N GLN A 818 26.63 -23.78 6.34
CA GLN A 818 26.41 -24.06 7.77
C GLN A 818 27.50 -24.95 8.31
N ARG A 819 27.98 -24.62 9.50
CA ARG A 819 28.89 -25.46 10.28
C ARG A 819 28.32 -25.65 11.68
N GLN A 820 28.26 -26.88 12.14
CA GLN A 820 27.92 -27.24 13.53
C GLN A 820 29.07 -27.97 14.17
N THR A 821 29.41 -27.57 15.39
CA THR A 821 30.42 -28.29 16.16
C THR A 821 29.89 -29.69 16.48
N ALA A 822 30.75 -30.69 16.32
CA ALA A 822 30.45 -32.06 16.75
C ALA A 822 30.26 -32.09 18.28
N SER A 823 29.18 -32.70 18.74
CA SER A 823 28.77 -32.70 20.13
C SER A 823 27.81 -33.86 20.37
N ASP A 824 27.53 -34.20 21.62
CA ASP A 824 26.59 -35.25 21.99
C ASP A 824 25.20 -34.93 21.45
N TYR A 825 24.75 -33.70 21.64
CA TYR A 825 23.47 -33.18 21.14
C TYR A 825 23.70 -32.18 20.03
N MET A 826 23.10 -32.43 18.85
CA MET A 826 23.21 -31.58 17.71
C MET A 826 21.83 -31.05 17.33
N PHE A 827 21.77 -29.78 16.87
CA PHE A 827 20.53 -29.16 16.45
C PHE A 827 20.12 -29.62 15.06
N TYR A 828 18.79 -29.80 14.87
CA TYR A 828 18.16 -29.85 13.58
C TYR A 828 17.85 -28.40 13.17
N TYR A 829 18.69 -27.83 12.33
CA TYR A 829 18.50 -26.48 11.86
C TYR A 829 18.52 -26.47 10.34
N LYS A 830 17.41 -26.00 9.75
CA LYS A 830 17.19 -26.01 8.31
C LYS A 830 17.12 -24.60 7.79
N GLU A 831 18.07 -24.18 6.99
CA GLU A 831 18.02 -22.91 6.29
C GLU A 831 17.52 -23.08 4.84
N LEU A 832 18.09 -24.02 4.11
CA LEU A 832 17.80 -24.22 2.70
C LEU A 832 18.10 -25.67 2.32
N TYR A 833 17.07 -26.44 1.97
CA TYR A 833 17.22 -27.81 1.50
C TYR A 833 16.82 -27.92 0.02
N PRO A 834 17.46 -28.83 -0.74
CA PRO A 834 16.98 -29.18 -2.06
C PRO A 834 15.53 -29.68 -2.02
N ARG A 835 14.73 -29.30 -3.00
CA ARG A 835 13.34 -29.72 -3.09
C ARG A 835 13.26 -31.24 -3.18
N GLY A 836 12.38 -31.82 -2.36
CA GLY A 836 12.20 -33.25 -2.30
C GLY A 836 13.22 -34.03 -1.48
N ALA A 837 14.21 -33.41 -0.91
CA ALA A 837 15.06 -34.04 0.10
C ALA A 837 14.18 -34.39 1.33
N GLY A 838 13.93 -35.68 1.51
CA GLY A 838 12.89 -36.16 2.42
C GLY A 838 13.35 -36.45 3.84
N TYR A 839 14.54 -36.10 4.25
CA TYR A 839 15.08 -36.47 5.54
C TYR A 839 15.53 -35.29 6.39
N ASP A 840 15.17 -35.34 7.66
CA ASP A 840 15.73 -34.50 8.69
C ASP A 840 17.08 -35.13 9.12
N TYR A 841 18.18 -34.58 8.68
CA TYR A 841 19.49 -35.03 9.13
C TYR A 841 20.17 -33.96 9.96
N VAL A 842 20.95 -34.44 10.89
CA VAL A 842 21.83 -33.62 11.68
C VAL A 842 23.17 -33.55 10.93
N ALA A 843 23.59 -32.37 10.56
CA ALA A 843 24.79 -32.17 9.78
C ALA A 843 25.83 -31.36 10.56
N SER A 844 27.08 -31.80 10.56
CA SER A 844 28.21 -31.04 11.09
C SER A 844 28.67 -29.96 10.12
N ARG A 845 28.63 -30.25 8.81
CA ARG A 845 28.86 -29.29 7.72
C ARG A 845 27.75 -29.42 6.69
N TYR A 846 27.22 -28.30 6.25
CA TYR A 846 26.18 -28.24 5.24
C TYR A 846 26.49 -27.10 4.29
N ALA A 847 26.39 -27.37 3.01
CA ALA A 847 26.44 -26.36 1.94
C ALA A 847 25.35 -26.67 0.91
N SER A 848 24.59 -25.67 0.53
CA SER A 848 23.57 -25.81 -0.53
C SER A 848 23.53 -24.60 -1.43
N VAL A 849 23.13 -24.86 -2.67
CA VAL A 849 22.87 -23.84 -3.69
C VAL A 849 21.58 -24.20 -4.39
N THR A 850 20.72 -23.21 -4.62
CA THR A 850 19.55 -23.36 -5.48
C THR A 850 19.55 -22.26 -6.53
N ALA A 851 19.14 -22.60 -7.73
CA ALA A 851 18.97 -21.70 -8.86
C ALA A 851 17.53 -21.80 -9.35
N ASP A 852 16.83 -20.67 -9.38
CA ASP A 852 15.47 -20.56 -9.90
C ASP A 852 15.48 -19.57 -11.08
N TYR A 853 15.16 -20.03 -12.27
CA TYR A 853 14.99 -19.21 -13.45
C TYR A 853 13.52 -19.04 -13.76
N GLN A 854 13.01 -17.84 -13.52
CA GLN A 854 11.59 -17.53 -13.66
C GLN A 854 11.32 -16.57 -14.82
N PHE A 855 10.23 -16.82 -15.54
CA PHE A 855 9.83 -16.00 -16.66
C PHE A 855 8.32 -16.01 -16.89
N PRO A 856 7.73 -14.90 -17.40
CA PRO A 856 6.34 -14.86 -17.79
C PRO A 856 6.15 -15.61 -19.11
N VAL A 857 5.12 -16.45 -19.16
CA VAL A 857 4.76 -17.22 -20.38
C VAL A 857 3.65 -16.51 -21.13
N TRP A 858 2.62 -16.10 -20.40
CA TRP A 858 1.42 -15.51 -20.99
C TRP A 858 0.62 -14.69 -19.99
N CYS A 859 -0.05 -13.64 -20.48
CA CYS A 859 -1.05 -12.88 -19.74
C CYS A 859 -2.43 -13.16 -20.35
N PRO A 860 -3.20 -14.12 -19.81
CA PRO A 860 -4.48 -14.54 -20.40
C PRO A 860 -5.53 -13.44 -20.34
N ASP A 861 -5.52 -12.62 -19.28
CA ASP A 861 -6.56 -11.61 -19.01
C ASP A 861 -7.98 -12.17 -19.10
N GLY A 862 -8.19 -13.36 -18.58
CA GLY A 862 -9.44 -14.10 -18.67
C GLY A 862 -9.62 -15.08 -17.51
N GLY A 863 -10.80 -15.67 -17.40
CA GLY A 863 -11.08 -16.61 -16.34
C GLY A 863 -12.52 -17.09 -16.31
N ILE A 864 -12.90 -17.71 -15.21
CA ILE A 864 -14.26 -18.17 -14.94
C ILE A 864 -15.02 -17.05 -14.25
N ASN A 865 -16.03 -16.55 -14.93
CA ASN A 865 -16.82 -15.36 -14.55
C ASN A 865 -17.19 -15.34 -13.06
N SER A 866 -16.77 -14.28 -12.37
CA SER A 866 -16.98 -14.00 -10.93
C SER A 866 -16.35 -15.01 -9.96
N ILE A 867 -15.64 -16.04 -10.43
CA ILE A 867 -15.00 -17.05 -9.58
C ILE A 867 -13.50 -16.82 -9.53
N VAL A 868 -12.85 -16.76 -10.69
CA VAL A 868 -11.41 -16.55 -10.77
C VAL A 868 -11.06 -15.82 -12.06
N TYR A 869 -10.10 -14.90 -11.98
CA TYR A 869 -9.53 -14.18 -13.10
C TYR A 869 -8.02 -14.37 -13.12
N PHE A 870 -7.48 -14.87 -14.22
CA PHE A 870 -6.05 -15.11 -14.40
C PHE A 870 -5.39 -13.90 -15.05
N THR A 871 -4.42 -13.32 -14.37
CA THR A 871 -3.65 -12.14 -14.83
C THR A 871 -2.40 -12.54 -15.57
N ARG A 872 -1.68 -13.55 -15.07
CA ARG A 872 -0.40 -13.98 -15.62
C ARG A 872 -0.13 -15.46 -15.36
N ILE A 873 0.48 -16.11 -16.34
CA ILE A 873 1.07 -17.45 -16.22
C ILE A 873 2.59 -17.28 -16.29
N ARG A 874 3.28 -17.83 -15.29
CA ARG A 874 4.74 -17.84 -15.19
C ARG A 874 5.26 -19.25 -15.15
N MET A 875 6.51 -19.43 -15.56
CA MET A 875 7.24 -20.68 -15.41
C MET A 875 8.47 -20.46 -14.55
N ASN A 876 8.79 -21.42 -13.71
CA ASN A 876 10.01 -21.47 -12.92
C ASN A 876 10.72 -22.79 -13.22
N LEU A 877 11.95 -22.70 -13.69
CA LEU A 877 12.86 -23.83 -13.84
C LEU A 877 13.88 -23.76 -12.71
N TYR A 878 14.16 -24.90 -12.07
CA TYR A 878 15.05 -24.86 -10.94
C TYR A 878 16.00 -26.06 -10.87
N PHE A 879 17.12 -25.79 -10.24
CA PHE A 879 18.14 -26.77 -9.89
C PHE A 879 18.58 -26.52 -8.45
N ASP A 880 18.58 -27.56 -7.64
CA ASP A 880 19.01 -27.53 -6.25
C ASP A 880 20.13 -28.56 -6.02
N CYS A 881 21.12 -28.19 -5.24
CA CYS A 881 22.21 -29.07 -4.85
C CYS A 881 22.60 -28.81 -3.38
N ALA A 882 22.85 -29.86 -2.63
CA ALA A 882 23.41 -29.76 -1.31
C ALA A 882 24.47 -30.81 -1.08
N ARG A 883 25.49 -30.43 -0.34
CA ARG A 883 26.55 -31.31 0.16
C ARG A 883 26.68 -31.16 1.67
N TYR A 884 26.62 -32.26 2.39
CA TYR A 884 26.62 -32.23 3.83
C TYR A 884 27.33 -33.43 4.45
N GLN A 885 27.80 -33.24 5.70
CA GLN A 885 28.41 -34.27 6.50
C GLN A 885 27.42 -34.71 7.57
N GLU A 886 26.82 -35.88 7.37
CA GLU A 886 25.77 -36.44 8.22
C GLU A 886 26.39 -37.11 9.47
N LYS A 887 25.78 -36.89 10.66
CA LYS A 887 26.12 -37.66 11.85
C LYS A 887 25.34 -39.00 11.82
N ARG A 888 26.05 -40.12 11.85
CA ARG A 888 25.46 -41.44 11.99
C ARG A 888 26.00 -42.13 13.21
N ALA A 889 25.13 -42.78 13.99
CA ALA A 889 25.51 -43.60 15.10
C ALA A 889 25.87 -45.01 14.63
N THR A 890 26.97 -45.60 15.11
CA THR A 890 27.33 -47.00 14.96
C THR A 890 27.74 -47.59 16.31
N MET A 891 27.82 -48.91 16.39
CA MET A 891 28.32 -49.56 17.61
C MET A 891 29.73 -49.14 17.99
N ALA A 892 30.55 -48.68 17.05
CA ALA A 892 31.93 -48.22 17.26
C ALA A 892 31.99 -46.69 17.57
N GLY A 893 30.83 -46.02 17.67
CA GLY A 893 30.74 -44.57 17.89
C GLY A 893 30.20 -43.81 16.67
N PRO A 894 30.03 -42.49 16.77
CA PRO A 894 29.46 -41.66 15.68
C PRO A 894 30.51 -41.51 14.57
N TYR A 895 30.07 -41.65 13.31
CA TYR A 895 30.88 -41.31 12.14
C TYR A 895 30.14 -40.29 11.24
N TYR A 896 30.88 -39.57 10.39
CA TYR A 896 30.43 -38.40 9.69
C TYR A 896 30.64 -38.56 8.16
N PRO A 897 29.84 -39.37 7.44
CA PRO A 897 29.99 -39.53 5.99
C PRO A 897 29.57 -38.27 5.25
N MET A 898 30.25 -37.96 4.14
CA MET A 898 29.82 -36.93 3.20
C MET A 898 28.71 -37.45 2.30
N ARG A 899 27.65 -36.64 2.17
CA ARG A 899 26.51 -36.90 1.32
C ARG A 899 26.31 -35.75 0.35
N SER A 900 25.77 -36.08 -0.81
CA SER A 900 25.32 -35.08 -1.80
C SER A 900 23.89 -35.41 -2.22
N VAL A 901 23.07 -34.39 -2.30
CA VAL A 901 21.67 -34.49 -2.78
C VAL A 901 21.47 -33.36 -3.78
N ASN A 902 20.84 -33.66 -4.88
CA ASN A 902 20.42 -32.70 -5.87
C ASN A 902 18.95 -32.89 -6.23
N SER A 903 18.33 -31.89 -6.78
CA SER A 903 17.04 -32.00 -7.44
C SER A 903 16.92 -30.99 -8.57
N TYR A 904 16.14 -31.31 -9.57
CA TYR A 904 15.84 -30.42 -10.68
C TYR A 904 14.40 -30.59 -11.12
N GLY A 905 13.83 -29.52 -11.66
CA GLY A 905 12.45 -29.54 -12.08
C GLY A 905 11.94 -28.20 -12.56
N GLY A 906 10.64 -28.11 -12.60
CA GLY A 906 9.95 -26.88 -12.96
C GLY A 906 8.56 -26.82 -12.38
N GLU A 907 7.99 -25.64 -12.44
CA GLU A 907 6.62 -25.37 -12.03
C GLU A 907 5.97 -24.33 -12.95
N ILE A 908 4.68 -24.48 -13.13
CA ILE A 908 3.84 -23.51 -13.80
C ILE A 908 3.03 -22.79 -12.71
N LEU A 909 3.09 -21.47 -12.72
CA LEU A 909 2.49 -20.58 -11.74
C LEU A 909 1.40 -19.75 -12.39
N PHE A 910 0.18 -19.83 -11.84
CA PHE A 910 -0.99 -19.08 -12.28
C PHE A 910 -1.26 -17.96 -11.28
N ASP A 911 -0.94 -16.73 -11.66
CA ASP A 911 -1.29 -15.54 -10.88
C ASP A 911 -2.75 -15.17 -11.17
N MET A 912 -3.58 -15.05 -10.11
CA MET A 912 -5.03 -14.92 -10.29
C MET A 912 -5.71 -14.14 -9.17
N HIS A 913 -6.88 -13.58 -9.46
CA HIS A 913 -7.76 -12.93 -8.50
C HIS A 913 -9.00 -13.79 -8.23
N PRO A 914 -9.07 -14.48 -7.08
CA PRO A 914 -10.28 -15.19 -6.66
C PRO A 914 -11.41 -14.20 -6.37
N LEU A 915 -12.65 -14.54 -6.74
CA LEU A 915 -13.88 -13.78 -6.48
C LEU A 915 -13.82 -12.30 -6.92
N ARG A 916 -12.96 -11.94 -7.87
CA ARG A 916 -12.71 -10.55 -8.31
C ARG A 916 -12.23 -9.63 -7.18
N ILE A 917 -11.46 -10.12 -6.23
CA ILE A 917 -10.87 -9.29 -5.19
C ILE A 917 -9.61 -8.62 -5.76
N PRO A 918 -9.62 -7.30 -6.05
CA PRO A 918 -8.52 -6.66 -6.80
C PRO A 918 -7.26 -6.50 -5.95
N ALA A 919 -7.40 -6.37 -4.65
CA ALA A 919 -6.29 -6.04 -3.75
C ALA A 919 -5.29 -7.18 -3.54
N LYS A 920 -5.65 -8.44 -3.89
CA LYS A 920 -4.82 -9.61 -3.57
C LYS A 920 -4.79 -10.59 -4.73
N GLU A 921 -3.61 -10.73 -5.30
CA GLU A 921 -3.32 -11.73 -6.32
C GLU A 921 -2.87 -13.03 -5.64
N ALA A 922 -3.57 -14.11 -5.89
CA ALA A 922 -3.19 -15.45 -5.44
C ALA A 922 -2.35 -16.15 -6.51
N THR A 923 -1.50 -17.06 -6.11
CA THR A 923 -0.73 -17.90 -7.03
C THR A 923 -1.06 -19.37 -6.80
N LEU A 924 -1.47 -20.06 -7.85
CA LEU A 924 -1.57 -21.51 -7.91
C LEU A 924 -0.36 -22.07 -8.66
N GLY A 925 0.42 -22.93 -8.02
CA GLY A 925 1.58 -23.58 -8.62
C GLY A 925 1.34 -25.06 -8.84
N VAL A 926 1.69 -25.54 -10.03
CA VAL A 926 1.77 -26.97 -10.35
C VAL A 926 3.23 -27.28 -10.62
N TYR A 927 3.81 -28.17 -9.83
CA TYR A 927 5.22 -28.48 -9.90
C TYR A 927 5.52 -29.94 -10.19
N VAL A 928 6.65 -30.15 -10.83
CA VAL A 928 7.27 -31.44 -11.06
C VAL A 928 8.75 -31.35 -10.79
N TYR A 929 9.31 -32.27 -10.02
CA TYR A 929 10.73 -32.36 -9.82
C TYR A 929 11.22 -33.80 -9.63
N LYS A 930 12.49 -34.00 -9.94
CA LYS A 930 13.18 -35.23 -9.69
C LYS A 930 14.24 -35.05 -8.61
N PRO A 931 14.04 -35.65 -7.41
CA PRO A 931 15.13 -35.73 -6.43
C PRO A 931 16.21 -36.68 -6.92
N GLY A 932 17.47 -36.36 -6.69
CA GLY A 932 18.60 -37.20 -7.10
C GLY A 932 18.82 -38.41 -6.18
N ASP A 933 18.19 -38.45 -5.00
CA ASP A 933 18.28 -39.52 -4.02
C ASP A 933 17.18 -40.58 -4.17
N ARG A 934 16.24 -40.39 -5.11
CA ARG A 934 15.10 -41.31 -5.34
C ARG A 934 14.88 -41.56 -6.82
N SER A 935 14.35 -42.76 -7.13
CA SER A 935 14.07 -43.15 -8.52
C SER A 935 12.84 -42.49 -9.14
N GLY A 936 11.93 -41.97 -8.33
CA GLY A 936 10.67 -41.40 -8.77
C GLY A 936 10.69 -39.89 -9.01
N VAL A 937 9.69 -39.42 -9.75
CA VAL A 937 9.37 -38.03 -9.94
C VAL A 937 8.31 -37.59 -8.91
N VAL A 938 8.44 -36.42 -8.32
CA VAL A 938 7.49 -35.84 -7.38
C VAL A 938 6.69 -34.78 -8.10
N THR A 939 5.37 -34.87 -8.02
CA THR A 939 4.43 -33.86 -8.55
C THR A 939 3.55 -33.36 -7.44
N GLY A 940 3.09 -32.15 -7.56
CA GLY A 940 2.15 -31.58 -6.59
C GLY A 940 1.63 -30.22 -6.98
N ILE A 941 0.78 -29.71 -6.11
CA ILE A 941 0.13 -28.42 -6.26
C ILE A 941 0.40 -27.63 -4.98
N HIS A 942 0.72 -26.37 -5.13
CA HIS A 942 0.73 -25.43 -4.00
C HIS A 942 -0.13 -24.22 -4.33
N PHE A 943 -0.72 -23.65 -3.29
CA PHE A 943 -1.51 -22.43 -3.38
C PHE A 943 -0.89 -21.40 -2.42
N SER A 944 -0.63 -20.22 -2.93
CA SER A 944 -0.12 -19.09 -2.16
C SER A 944 -1.08 -17.92 -2.31
N LEU A 945 -1.56 -17.40 -1.19
CA LEU A 945 -2.27 -16.14 -1.13
C LEU A 945 -1.35 -15.18 -0.38
N PRO A 946 -0.72 -14.18 -1.04
CA PRO A 946 0.04 -13.17 -0.33
C PRO A 946 -0.95 -12.35 0.51
N LEU A 947 -0.80 -12.48 1.79
CA LEU A 947 -1.72 -11.93 2.79
C LEU A 947 -1.21 -10.55 3.24
#